data_e01439ada1e60784c155e621c6ae59ad
#
_entry.id   e01439ada1e60784c155e621c6ae59ad
#
_cell.length_a   1.000
_cell.length_b   1.000
_cell.length_c   1.000
_cell.angle_alpha   90.00
_cell.angle_beta   90.00
_cell.angle_gamma   90.00
#
_symmetry.space_group_name_H-M   'P 1'
#
loop_
_entity.id
_entity.type
_entity.pdbx_description
1 polymer ?
#
loop_
_entity_poly.entity_id
_entity_poly.type
_entity_poly.pdbx_seq_one_letter_code
_entity_poly.pdbx_strand_id
1 'polypeptide(L)'
;MRNLLLFLLLFCTTASFAQQTVVLKGKIIDQNNETLPGAAVTCLNVNKSAISDLEGNFTISGVPATKGIKIKVTYAGFTTVEQVLDLSNGAIADLKITLKSDPLSLNEVVVTGVSTPGSKLTSSVSVSSITSADLGKSAPRTTAEIFRTIPGIRSEASGGDGNTNITVRGVPISSGGSKYLQLQEDGLPVLQFGDIAFATSDIFLRADQNISKIEAIRGGSASTLASNSPAGIINFISKTGAVEGGSITTNFGLDYQNARTDFDYGAPISDGLYFHVGGFYRSGEGPRTAGYNANNGGQFKANLTKQFKNGYARVYMKHLNDRAAAYLPMPVQVTGTNDNPTFSSLPGFDAKNGTIHSPYLLQNLGLGNNGQLRRSDVADGMNPVSSSIGAEFQFDLENGWSVENRGRFSLNSGRFVSPFPAQVGTRASILGTIATATNQNLTGANLRYAFNGSNYTGTNAMIVHMFDTELNNFNNFVNDLKVRKTIDNVNLTFGYYKSNQNIDMSWLWNSYVLDVNGVDAKPLDVVTAGGTNISQNGLFAYGVPVWGNLHRGYNAKYDISAPYFALSMPFNDKLNVDASFRYDFGNVRGNYAGNTQTRFDVNNDGNISPNEQSVSAIDLANAKPINYKYDYASYSLGFNYLLDDSKAVFARYSKGAAAKADRILFSPSVFPDGSARGVIDEIKQ
;
A
#
# COMPACT_ATOMS: atom_id res chain seq x y z
N MET A 1 52.22 41.10 54.02
CA MET A 1 52.33 39.63 54.15
C MET A 1 51.07 38.96 54.69
N ARG A 2 50.35 39.57 55.67
CA ARG A 2 49.13 38.93 56.24
C ARG A 2 47.94 38.80 55.26
N ASN A 3 47.81 39.69 54.28
CA ASN A 3 46.75 39.62 53.21
C ASN A 3 47.08 38.68 52.01
N LEU A 4 48.38 38.36 51.87
CA LEU A 4 48.81 37.40 50.84
C LEU A 4 48.57 35.94 51.30
N LEU A 5 48.70 35.69 52.58
CA LEU A 5 48.41 34.36 53.22
C LEU A 5 46.87 34.06 53.19
N LEU A 6 46.03 35.09 53.39
CA LEU A 6 44.57 34.94 53.25
C LEU A 6 44.13 34.66 51.84
N PHE A 7 44.78 35.20 50.79
CA PHE A 7 44.49 34.91 49.37
C PHE A 7 44.97 33.49 49.02
N LEU A 8 46.09 33.01 49.54
CA LEU A 8 46.56 31.64 49.33
C LEU A 8 45.67 30.58 50.01
N LEU A 9 45.11 30.88 51.18
CA LEU A 9 44.17 30.01 51.90
C LEU A 9 42.81 29.94 51.21
N LEU A 10 42.38 31.01 50.54
CA LEU A 10 41.14 30.98 49.76
C LEU A 10 41.30 30.20 48.44
N PHE A 11 42.50 30.09 47.90
CA PHE A 11 42.80 29.32 46.68
C PHE A 11 42.93 27.80 46.94
N CYS A 12 43.20 27.37 48.18
CA CYS A 12 43.29 25.95 48.57
C CYS A 12 41.94 25.31 48.89
N THR A 13 40.83 26.05 48.94
CA THR A 13 39.51 25.48 49.27
C THR A 13 38.64 25.15 48.07
N THR A 14 39.11 25.38 46.85
CA THR A 14 38.48 24.86 45.62
C THR A 14 39.16 23.59 45.12
N ALA A 15 39.50 22.67 46.02
CA ALA A 15 39.71 21.29 45.60
C ALA A 15 38.35 20.74 45.19
N SER A 16 37.95 20.99 43.96
CA SER A 16 36.85 20.29 43.34
C SER A 16 37.11 18.81 43.45
N PHE A 17 36.35 18.11 44.25
CA PHE A 17 36.28 16.66 44.20
C PHE A 17 35.83 16.31 42.76
N ALA A 18 36.75 16.09 41.85
CA ALA A 18 36.49 15.56 40.56
C ALA A 18 35.85 14.18 40.79
N GLN A 19 34.54 14.13 40.75
CA GLN A 19 33.80 12.89 40.89
C GLN A 19 34.30 11.97 39.78
N GLN A 20 34.94 10.86 40.16
CA GLN A 20 35.47 9.89 39.21
C GLN A 20 34.31 9.37 38.34
N THR A 21 34.39 9.56 37.05
CA THR A 21 33.37 9.12 36.10
C THR A 21 33.85 7.92 35.29
N VAL A 22 32.96 7.04 34.98
CA VAL A 22 33.20 5.81 34.18
C VAL A 22 32.39 5.79 32.91
N VAL A 23 32.77 4.91 32.02
CA VAL A 23 32.01 4.62 30.79
C VAL A 23 31.23 3.33 31.01
N LEU A 24 29.91 3.39 30.85
CA LEU A 24 29.01 2.25 30.89
C LEU A 24 28.78 1.78 29.44
N LYS A 25 29.15 0.53 29.15
CA LYS A 25 28.91 -0.12 27.88
C LYS A 25 28.09 -1.38 28.05
N GLY A 26 27.28 -1.71 27.06
CA GLY A 26 26.50 -2.94 27.08
C GLY A 26 25.80 -3.22 25.79
N LYS A 27 25.08 -4.33 25.77
CA LYS A 27 24.30 -4.80 24.62
C LYS A 27 22.87 -5.12 25.04
N ILE A 28 21.91 -4.70 24.22
CA ILE A 28 20.48 -4.95 24.42
C ILE A 28 20.03 -5.99 23.41
N ILE A 29 19.40 -7.04 23.92
CA ILE A 29 18.88 -8.16 23.11
C ILE A 29 17.46 -8.51 23.54
N ASP A 30 16.77 -9.30 22.73
CA ASP A 30 15.51 -9.94 23.09
C ASP A 30 15.69 -11.35 23.70
N GLN A 31 14.58 -12.05 23.94
CA GLN A 31 14.55 -13.42 24.46
C GLN A 31 15.14 -14.45 23.50
N ASN A 32 15.21 -14.15 22.20
CA ASN A 32 15.76 -15.01 21.16
C ASN A 32 17.24 -14.69 20.89
N ASN A 33 17.89 -13.83 21.70
CA ASN A 33 19.21 -13.24 21.49
C ASN A 33 19.32 -12.32 20.27
N GLU A 34 18.21 -11.86 19.69
CA GLU A 34 18.22 -10.85 18.63
C GLU A 34 18.56 -9.49 19.24
N THR A 35 19.40 -8.72 18.55
CA THR A 35 19.79 -7.39 18.99
C THR A 35 18.64 -6.39 18.82
N LEU A 36 18.53 -5.44 19.74
CA LEU A 36 17.46 -4.44 19.72
C LEU A 36 18.03 -3.04 19.44
N PRO A 37 18.20 -2.66 18.17
CA PRO A 37 18.68 -1.33 17.78
C PRO A 37 17.63 -0.26 18.07
N GLY A 38 18.09 0.91 18.54
CA GLY A 38 17.17 2.01 18.88
C GLY A 38 16.57 1.91 20.27
N ALA A 39 16.97 0.95 21.10
CA ALA A 39 16.57 0.88 22.50
C ALA A 39 17.18 2.03 23.30
N ALA A 40 16.37 2.72 24.10
CA ALA A 40 16.84 3.82 24.94
C ALA A 40 17.31 3.32 26.30
N VAL A 41 18.52 3.68 26.68
CA VAL A 41 19.12 3.41 27.99
C VAL A 41 19.29 4.73 28.74
N THR A 42 18.59 4.90 29.83
CA THR A 42 18.62 6.12 30.66
C THR A 42 19.13 5.82 32.05
N CYS A 43 20.12 6.58 32.48
CA CYS A 43 20.56 6.58 33.88
C CYS A 43 19.70 7.56 34.68
N LEU A 44 18.73 7.06 35.45
CA LEU A 44 17.72 7.86 36.13
C LEU A 44 18.31 8.85 37.18
N ASN A 45 19.43 8.49 37.80
CA ASN A 45 20.03 9.30 38.88
C ASN A 45 20.96 10.42 38.39
N VAL A 46 21.33 10.43 37.08
CA VAL A 46 22.40 11.32 36.59
C VAL A 46 22.04 12.00 35.26
N ASN A 47 20.80 11.89 34.83
CA ASN A 47 20.23 12.47 33.62
C ASN A 47 21.13 12.26 32.37
N LYS A 48 21.62 11.03 32.20
CA LYS A 48 22.41 10.61 31.04
C LYS A 48 21.74 9.47 30.33
N SER A 49 21.75 9.52 29.00
CA SER A 49 21.12 8.49 28.19
C SER A 49 21.95 8.17 26.95
N ALA A 50 21.71 6.99 26.39
CA ALA A 50 22.19 6.57 25.08
C ALA A 50 21.11 5.77 24.36
N ILE A 51 21.22 5.66 23.05
CA ILE A 51 20.40 4.79 22.22
C ILE A 51 21.30 3.67 21.72
N SER A 52 20.80 2.44 21.71
CA SER A 52 21.53 1.31 21.16
C SER A 52 21.71 1.43 19.65
N ASP A 53 22.91 1.10 19.20
CA ASP A 53 23.23 1.03 17.77
C ASP A 53 22.56 -0.18 17.07
N LEU A 54 22.88 -0.40 15.81
CA LEU A 54 22.30 -1.48 15.04
C LEU A 54 22.64 -2.89 15.54
N GLU A 55 23.78 -3.04 16.25
CA GLU A 55 24.14 -4.27 16.93
C GLU A 55 23.55 -4.38 18.34
N GLY A 56 22.72 -3.44 18.75
CA GLY A 56 22.15 -3.36 20.08
C GLY A 56 23.12 -2.84 21.14
N ASN A 57 24.35 -2.40 20.77
CA ASN A 57 25.31 -1.88 21.74
C ASN A 57 24.98 -0.44 22.12
N PHE A 58 25.24 -0.09 23.36
CA PHE A 58 25.14 1.28 23.84
C PHE A 58 26.38 1.70 24.63
N THR A 59 26.63 3.00 24.65
CA THR A 59 27.75 3.59 25.44
C THR A 59 27.28 4.87 26.09
N ILE A 60 27.36 4.95 27.42
CA ILE A 60 27.07 6.15 28.20
C ILE A 60 28.36 6.60 28.90
N SER A 61 28.87 7.76 28.53
CA SER A 61 30.11 8.34 29.08
C SER A 61 29.83 9.31 30.25
N GLY A 62 30.76 9.40 31.20
CA GLY A 62 30.69 10.35 32.29
C GLY A 62 29.61 9.99 33.33
N VAL A 63 29.37 8.70 33.59
CA VAL A 63 28.54 8.21 34.68
C VAL A 63 29.34 8.22 35.95
N PRO A 64 28.82 8.72 37.09
CA PRO A 64 29.56 8.69 38.36
C PRO A 64 29.95 7.28 38.80
N ALA A 65 31.20 7.08 39.25
CA ALA A 65 31.70 5.82 39.78
C ALA A 65 31.16 5.57 41.21
N THR A 66 29.86 5.33 41.35
CA THR A 66 29.18 5.14 42.64
C THR A 66 28.25 3.92 42.63
N LYS A 67 27.86 3.48 43.83
CA LYS A 67 26.83 2.45 43.99
C LYS A 67 25.45 3.02 43.75
N GLY A 68 24.51 2.16 43.29
CA GLY A 68 23.11 2.52 43.21
C GLY A 68 22.73 3.33 41.92
N ILE A 69 23.54 3.28 40.88
CA ILE A 69 23.17 3.86 39.60
C ILE A 69 21.99 3.06 39.02
N LYS A 70 20.83 3.70 38.92
CA LYS A 70 19.63 3.09 38.31
C LYS A 70 19.63 3.34 36.83
N ILE A 71 19.63 2.28 36.03
CA ILE A 71 19.40 2.34 34.61
C ILE A 71 17.98 1.87 34.29
N LYS A 72 17.36 2.53 33.35
CA LYS A 72 16.07 2.16 32.74
C LYS A 72 16.28 1.92 31.26
N VAL A 73 15.89 0.74 30.77
CA VAL A 73 15.98 0.38 29.37
C VAL A 73 14.59 0.21 28.81
N THR A 74 14.30 0.96 27.75
CA THR A 74 13.01 0.93 27.06
C THR A 74 13.21 0.66 25.58
N TYR A 75 12.37 -0.19 25.03
CA TYR A 75 12.31 -0.46 23.59
C TYR A 75 10.89 -0.76 23.18
N ALA A 76 10.52 -0.33 21.96
CA ALA A 76 9.18 -0.51 21.40
C ALA A 76 8.79 -1.98 21.32
N GLY A 77 7.63 -2.34 21.86
CA GLY A 77 7.15 -3.73 21.88
C GLY A 77 7.77 -4.63 22.94
N PHE A 78 8.53 -4.06 23.89
CA PHE A 78 9.19 -4.82 24.96
C PHE A 78 8.91 -4.25 26.35
N THR A 79 8.87 -5.12 27.34
CA THR A 79 8.76 -4.73 28.75
C THR A 79 9.98 -3.92 29.17
N THR A 80 9.74 -2.77 29.79
CA THR A 80 10.80 -1.94 30.37
C THR A 80 11.58 -2.73 31.43
N VAL A 81 12.91 -2.66 31.39
CA VAL A 81 13.80 -3.25 32.38
C VAL A 81 14.46 -2.13 33.18
N GLU A 82 14.37 -2.19 34.52
CA GLU A 82 15.13 -1.34 35.43
C GLU A 82 16.13 -2.19 36.19
N GLN A 83 17.36 -1.72 36.27
CA GLN A 83 18.44 -2.41 36.95
C GLN A 83 19.28 -1.42 37.76
N VAL A 84 19.69 -1.83 38.94
CA VAL A 84 20.61 -1.07 39.81
C VAL A 84 22.02 -1.60 39.63
N LEU A 85 22.95 -0.72 39.29
CA LEU A 85 24.34 -1.04 39.02
C LEU A 85 25.24 -0.49 40.14
N ASP A 86 26.30 -1.22 40.47
CA ASP A 86 27.40 -0.78 41.31
C ASP A 86 28.61 -0.45 40.44
N LEU A 87 28.87 0.84 40.24
CA LEU A 87 29.99 1.34 39.43
C LEU A 87 31.17 1.79 40.28
N SER A 88 31.18 1.52 41.60
CA SER A 88 32.24 1.96 42.52
C SER A 88 33.60 1.30 42.22
N ASN A 89 33.62 0.15 41.55
CA ASN A 89 34.83 -0.60 41.20
C ASN A 89 35.37 -0.33 39.81
N GLY A 90 34.82 0.67 39.09
CA GLY A 90 35.24 1.04 37.73
C GLY A 90 34.17 0.78 36.66
N ALA A 91 34.56 0.89 35.38
CA ALA A 91 33.66 0.74 34.24
C ALA A 91 33.12 -0.69 34.12
N ILE A 92 31.83 -0.82 33.79
CA ILE A 92 31.25 -2.08 33.30
C ILE A 92 31.38 -2.09 31.77
N ALA A 93 32.12 -3.08 31.24
CA ALA A 93 32.44 -3.15 29.82
C ALA A 93 31.43 -3.95 29.00
N ASP A 94 30.71 -4.92 29.60
CA ASP A 94 29.85 -5.87 28.91
C ASP A 94 28.52 -6.13 29.63
N LEU A 95 27.70 -5.09 29.78
CA LEU A 95 26.38 -5.23 30.39
C LEU A 95 25.41 -5.82 29.34
N LYS A 96 24.98 -7.07 29.52
CA LYS A 96 23.96 -7.69 28.68
C LYS A 96 22.58 -7.51 29.29
N ILE A 97 21.66 -6.85 28.56
CA ILE A 97 20.30 -6.61 29.02
C ILE A 97 19.35 -7.30 28.07
N THR A 98 18.55 -8.23 28.59
CA THR A 98 17.54 -8.95 27.82
C THR A 98 16.16 -8.34 28.08
N LEU A 99 15.52 -7.84 27.04
CA LEU A 99 14.14 -7.36 27.09
C LEU A 99 13.17 -8.50 26.73
N LYS A 100 12.02 -8.53 27.40
CA LYS A 100 10.92 -9.45 27.07
C LYS A 100 9.93 -8.77 26.14
N SER A 101 9.50 -9.45 25.09
CA SER A 101 8.47 -8.95 24.20
C SER A 101 7.16 -8.66 24.96
N ASP A 102 6.61 -7.47 24.75
CA ASP A 102 5.32 -7.05 25.27
C ASP A 102 4.49 -6.46 24.14
N PRO A 103 3.65 -7.27 23.49
CA PRO A 103 2.83 -6.82 22.36
C PRO A 103 1.79 -5.75 22.74
N LEU A 104 1.56 -5.53 24.04
CA LEU A 104 0.68 -4.49 24.56
C LEU A 104 1.45 -3.23 25.00
N SER A 105 2.76 -3.17 24.77
CA SER A 105 3.61 -2.08 25.28
C SER A 105 3.21 -0.72 24.72
N LEU A 106 2.84 0.19 25.61
CA LEU A 106 2.57 1.59 25.32
C LEU A 106 3.84 2.42 25.01
N ASN A 107 5.02 1.84 25.23
CA ASN A 107 6.33 2.48 24.99
C ASN A 107 6.89 2.22 23.59
N GLU A 108 6.13 1.57 22.71
CA GLU A 108 6.54 1.39 21.31
C GLU A 108 6.79 2.73 20.61
N VAL A 109 7.94 2.84 19.95
CA VAL A 109 8.30 4.03 19.18
C VAL A 109 7.57 4.02 17.83
N VAL A 110 6.80 5.08 17.61
CA VAL A 110 6.08 5.34 16.38
C VAL A 110 6.94 6.21 15.48
N VAL A 111 7.09 5.81 14.22
CA VAL A 111 7.85 6.57 13.20
C VAL A 111 6.97 7.05 12.05
N THR A 112 5.83 6.41 11.81
CA THR A 112 4.93 6.75 10.72
C THR A 112 3.95 7.86 11.12
N GLY A 113 3.79 8.88 10.28
CA GLY A 113 2.79 9.95 10.46
C GLY A 113 2.98 10.79 11.73
N VAL A 114 4.18 10.83 12.26
CA VAL A 114 4.61 11.73 13.32
C VAL A 114 5.80 12.54 12.84
N SER A 115 5.88 13.80 13.28
CA SER A 115 7.00 14.67 12.92
C SER A 115 8.28 14.31 13.67
N THR A 116 8.13 13.76 14.87
CA THR A 116 9.20 13.30 15.73
C THR A 116 8.85 11.92 16.25
N PRO A 117 9.74 10.92 16.13
CA PRO A 117 9.52 9.61 16.73
C PRO A 117 9.25 9.72 18.24
N GLY A 118 8.24 9.02 18.73
CA GLY A 118 7.83 9.07 20.14
C GLY A 118 7.09 7.80 20.55
N SER A 119 6.86 7.62 21.85
CA SER A 119 6.12 6.46 22.36
C SER A 119 4.61 6.57 22.06
N LYS A 120 3.91 5.44 21.94
CA LYS A 120 2.44 5.42 21.82
C LYS A 120 1.77 6.13 23.00
N LEU A 121 2.33 6.02 24.21
CA LEU A 121 1.76 6.61 25.42
C LEU A 121 1.77 8.14 25.35
N THR A 122 2.81 8.75 24.79
CA THR A 122 2.95 10.21 24.67
C THR A 122 2.39 10.77 23.38
N SER A 123 1.93 9.92 22.47
CA SER A 123 1.40 10.31 21.17
C SER A 123 -0.08 10.71 21.26
N SER A 124 -0.46 11.77 20.58
CA SER A 124 -1.87 12.15 20.38
C SER A 124 -2.47 11.50 19.10
N VAL A 125 -1.74 10.55 18.47
CA VAL A 125 -2.15 9.85 17.26
C VAL A 125 -2.47 8.38 17.57
N SER A 126 -3.57 7.89 16.98
CA SER A 126 -3.94 6.47 17.12
C SER A 126 -3.11 5.61 16.18
N VAL A 127 -2.15 4.89 16.71
CA VAL A 127 -1.23 4.02 15.96
C VAL A 127 -1.43 2.55 16.31
N SER A 128 -1.35 1.69 15.31
CA SER A 128 -1.21 0.24 15.47
C SER A 128 0.04 -0.24 14.77
N SER A 129 0.74 -1.19 15.37
CA SER A 129 1.90 -1.86 14.80
C SER A 129 1.64 -3.36 14.70
N ILE A 130 2.07 -3.95 13.61
CA ILE A 130 2.08 -5.40 13.37
C ILE A 130 3.53 -5.78 13.12
N THR A 131 4.09 -6.63 13.94
CA THR A 131 5.48 -7.09 13.81
C THR A 131 5.61 -8.22 12.78
N SER A 132 6.84 -8.52 12.35
CA SER A 132 7.11 -9.70 11.50
C SER A 132 6.66 -11.01 12.17
N ALA A 133 6.78 -11.12 13.49
CA ALA A 133 6.31 -12.27 14.26
C ALA A 133 4.77 -12.41 14.21
N ASP A 134 4.02 -11.30 14.28
CA ASP A 134 2.56 -11.31 14.15
C ASP A 134 2.12 -11.70 12.75
N LEU A 135 2.84 -11.23 11.72
CA LEU A 135 2.62 -11.64 10.34
C LEU A 135 2.87 -13.14 10.15
N GLY A 136 3.97 -13.66 10.74
CA GLY A 136 4.27 -15.09 10.71
C GLY A 136 3.18 -15.95 11.36
N LYS A 137 2.62 -15.52 12.50
CA LYS A 137 1.54 -16.24 13.19
C LYS A 137 0.20 -16.20 12.43
N SER A 138 -0.14 -15.06 11.84
CA SER A 138 -1.40 -14.88 11.11
C SER A 138 -1.35 -15.46 9.70
N ALA A 139 -0.15 -15.66 9.12
CA ALA A 139 0.11 -16.17 7.78
C ALA A 139 -0.86 -15.58 6.72
N PRO A 140 -0.97 -14.24 6.60
CA PRO A 140 -1.95 -13.62 5.73
C PRO A 140 -1.65 -13.92 4.27
N ARG A 141 -2.66 -14.30 3.51
CA ARG A 141 -2.54 -14.58 2.08
C ARG A 141 -2.45 -13.28 1.26
N THR A 142 -3.14 -12.23 1.70
CA THR A 142 -3.26 -10.97 0.98
C THR A 142 -3.03 -9.78 1.90
N THR A 143 -2.75 -8.61 1.30
CA THR A 143 -2.68 -7.34 2.05
C THR A 143 -4.02 -6.99 2.70
N ALA A 144 -5.15 -7.38 2.08
CA ALA A 144 -6.48 -7.17 2.65
C ALA A 144 -6.66 -7.90 3.99
N GLU A 145 -6.12 -9.11 4.12
CA GLU A 145 -6.17 -9.87 5.36
C GLU A 145 -5.32 -9.21 6.45
N ILE A 146 -4.16 -8.65 6.11
CA ILE A 146 -3.35 -7.85 7.04
C ILE A 146 -4.15 -6.63 7.52
N PHE A 147 -4.75 -5.89 6.60
CA PHE A 147 -5.48 -4.65 6.95
C PHE A 147 -6.68 -4.90 7.86
N ARG A 148 -7.35 -6.07 7.75
CA ARG A 148 -8.45 -6.46 8.66
C ARG A 148 -8.01 -6.62 10.11
N THR A 149 -6.74 -6.92 10.37
CA THR A 149 -6.23 -7.07 11.74
C THR A 149 -6.01 -5.72 12.43
N ILE A 150 -6.07 -4.61 11.68
CA ILE A 150 -5.84 -3.26 12.20
C ILE A 150 -7.17 -2.70 12.72
N PRO A 151 -7.31 -2.43 14.03
CA PRO A 151 -8.54 -1.90 14.60
C PRO A 151 -8.98 -0.59 13.92
N GLY A 152 -10.25 -0.51 13.51
CA GLY A 152 -10.83 0.66 12.85
C GLY A 152 -10.55 0.77 11.35
N ILE A 153 -9.92 -0.23 10.74
CA ILE A 153 -9.81 -0.38 9.30
C ILE A 153 -10.77 -1.49 8.83
N ARG A 154 -11.60 -1.17 7.85
CA ARG A 154 -12.37 -2.16 7.10
C ARG A 154 -11.65 -2.40 5.78
N SER A 155 -11.42 -3.66 5.47
CA SER A 155 -10.75 -4.11 4.25
C SER A 155 -11.49 -5.29 3.65
N GLU A 156 -11.83 -5.20 2.36
CA GLU A 156 -12.60 -6.19 1.63
C GLU A 156 -11.80 -6.67 0.42
N ALA A 157 -11.44 -7.94 0.39
CA ALA A 157 -10.74 -8.58 -0.72
C ALA A 157 -11.72 -8.91 -1.88
N SER A 158 -12.46 -7.90 -2.35
CA SER A 158 -13.47 -8.07 -3.40
C SER A 158 -12.88 -8.45 -4.76
N GLY A 159 -11.64 -8.07 -5.02
CA GLY A 159 -10.91 -8.43 -6.24
C GLY A 159 -9.96 -9.62 -6.08
N GLY A 160 -9.90 -10.28 -4.93
CA GLY A 160 -8.92 -11.33 -4.65
C GLY A 160 -7.65 -10.77 -4.01
N ASP A 161 -6.49 -10.93 -4.65
CA ASP A 161 -5.18 -10.57 -4.08
C ASP A 161 -4.81 -9.07 -4.24
N GLY A 162 -5.74 -8.25 -4.65
CA GLY A 162 -5.62 -6.81 -4.81
C GLY A 162 -6.95 -6.18 -5.20
N ASN A 163 -6.95 -4.92 -5.60
CA ASN A 163 -8.15 -4.12 -5.86
C ASN A 163 -9.10 -4.11 -4.64
N THR A 164 -8.49 -3.98 -3.48
CA THR A 164 -9.14 -4.08 -2.17
C THR A 164 -9.92 -2.80 -1.86
N ASN A 165 -11.14 -2.92 -1.38
CA ASN A 165 -11.89 -1.78 -0.84
C ASN A 165 -11.43 -1.50 0.59
N ILE A 166 -10.85 -0.34 0.85
CA ILE A 166 -10.29 0.01 2.15
C ILE A 166 -10.92 1.30 2.66
N THR A 167 -11.41 1.27 3.91
CA THR A 167 -11.87 2.47 4.60
C THR A 167 -11.46 2.48 6.08
N VAL A 168 -11.47 3.65 6.69
CA VAL A 168 -10.98 3.91 8.05
C VAL A 168 -12.04 4.69 8.82
N ARG A 169 -12.46 4.19 10.00
CA ARG A 169 -13.30 4.90 10.98
C ARG A 169 -14.53 5.59 10.38
N GLY A 170 -15.25 4.91 9.48
CA GLY A 170 -16.49 5.45 8.90
C GLY A 170 -16.30 6.50 7.79
N VAL A 171 -15.08 6.79 7.36
CA VAL A 171 -14.85 7.55 6.12
C VAL A 171 -15.47 6.77 4.96
N PRO A 172 -16.12 7.42 3.99
CA PRO A 172 -16.80 6.72 2.90
C PRO A 172 -15.89 5.72 2.18
N ILE A 173 -16.40 4.51 1.96
CA ILE A 173 -15.69 3.50 1.17
C ILE A 173 -15.73 3.90 -0.31
N SER A 174 -14.62 3.74 -1.01
CA SER A 174 -14.61 3.84 -2.47
C SER A 174 -14.69 2.45 -3.10
N SER A 175 -15.19 2.37 -4.31
CA SER A 175 -15.25 1.14 -5.09
C SER A 175 -13.87 0.86 -5.69
N GLY A 176 -13.12 -0.02 -5.04
CA GLY A 176 -11.72 -0.33 -5.33
C GLY A 176 -10.75 0.68 -4.72
N GLY A 177 -9.76 0.18 -4.00
CA GLY A 177 -8.64 0.95 -3.50
C GLY A 177 -8.82 1.67 -2.17
N SER A 178 -7.88 2.56 -1.92
CA SER A 178 -7.68 3.27 -0.66
C SER A 178 -7.71 4.79 -0.87
N LYS A 179 -8.87 5.33 -1.28
CA LYS A 179 -9.02 6.73 -1.70
C LYS A 179 -8.52 7.75 -0.67
N TYR A 180 -8.80 7.53 0.61
CA TYR A 180 -8.51 8.47 1.69
C TYR A 180 -7.39 8.00 2.62
N LEU A 181 -6.80 6.83 2.31
CA LEU A 181 -5.74 6.22 3.08
C LEU A 181 -4.55 5.96 2.15
N GLN A 182 -3.35 6.39 2.54
CA GLN A 182 -2.15 6.17 1.74
C GLN A 182 -1.45 4.88 2.15
N LEU A 183 -1.13 4.04 1.16
CA LEU A 183 -0.27 2.87 1.32
C LEU A 183 1.18 3.26 1.02
N GLN A 184 2.07 2.96 1.95
CA GLN A 184 3.48 3.32 1.89
C GLN A 184 4.40 2.09 2.02
N GLU A 185 5.57 2.18 1.41
CA GLU A 185 6.75 1.36 1.69
C GLU A 185 7.88 2.29 2.11
N ASP A 186 8.47 2.04 3.28
CA ASP A 186 9.57 2.83 3.87
C ASP A 186 9.28 4.34 3.92
N GLY A 187 8.03 4.70 4.24
CA GLY A 187 7.57 6.07 4.41
C GLY A 187 7.25 6.83 3.12
N LEU A 188 7.33 6.20 1.95
CA LEU A 188 6.96 6.78 0.67
C LEU A 188 5.74 6.09 0.05
N PRO A 189 4.80 6.82 -0.58
CA PRO A 189 3.61 6.23 -1.20
C PRO A 189 3.97 5.23 -2.30
N VAL A 190 3.26 4.10 -2.33
CA VAL A 190 3.36 3.12 -3.43
C VAL A 190 2.92 3.74 -4.74
N LEU A 191 1.73 4.32 -4.76
CA LEU A 191 1.23 5.25 -5.77
C LEU A 191 0.70 6.49 -5.07
N GLN A 192 0.71 7.63 -5.75
CA GLN A 192 0.23 8.90 -5.21
C GLN A 192 -1.30 8.89 -4.98
N PHE A 193 -2.03 8.16 -5.81
CA PHE A 193 -3.48 7.98 -5.72
C PHE A 193 -3.80 6.50 -5.48
N GLY A 194 -4.60 6.23 -4.45
CA GLY A 194 -4.87 4.88 -3.98
C GLY A 194 -6.07 4.18 -4.63
N ASP A 195 -6.88 4.91 -5.39
CA ASP A 195 -8.20 4.48 -5.87
C ASP A 195 -8.37 4.54 -7.41
N ILE A 196 -7.30 4.53 -8.17
CA ILE A 196 -7.39 4.49 -9.63
C ILE A 196 -8.01 3.14 -10.03
N ALA A 197 -9.16 3.18 -10.71
CA ALA A 197 -9.90 1.98 -11.07
C ALA A 197 -9.03 1.01 -11.89
N PHE A 198 -8.95 -0.25 -11.43
CA PHE A 198 -8.11 -1.34 -11.96
C PHE A 198 -6.59 -1.12 -11.82
N ALA A 199 -6.17 -0.05 -11.12
CA ALA A 199 -4.78 0.28 -10.83
C ALA A 199 -4.62 0.79 -9.39
N THR A 200 -5.30 0.16 -8.45
CA THR A 200 -5.24 0.54 -7.02
C THR A 200 -3.85 0.33 -6.45
N SER A 201 -3.45 1.14 -5.45
CA SER A 201 -2.08 1.07 -4.90
C SER A 201 -1.73 -0.29 -4.32
N ASP A 202 -2.71 -1.03 -3.80
CA ASP A 202 -2.50 -2.33 -3.16
C ASP A 202 -2.12 -3.44 -4.14
N ILE A 203 -2.42 -3.32 -5.44
CA ILE A 203 -1.93 -4.31 -6.41
C ILE A 203 -0.41 -4.27 -6.56
N PHE A 204 0.22 -3.10 -6.35
CA PHE A 204 1.68 -2.91 -6.40
C PHE A 204 2.37 -3.16 -5.05
N LEU A 205 1.61 -3.51 -4.01
CA LEU A 205 2.09 -3.76 -2.65
C LEU A 205 1.92 -5.24 -2.30
N ARG A 206 3.01 -5.90 -1.91
CA ARG A 206 3.00 -7.28 -1.44
C ARG A 206 3.72 -7.40 -0.10
N ALA A 207 3.12 -8.16 0.81
CA ALA A 207 3.78 -8.55 2.05
C ALA A 207 4.66 -9.78 1.81
N ASP A 208 5.86 -9.77 2.36
CA ASP A 208 6.82 -10.86 2.37
C ASP A 208 7.70 -10.82 3.63
N GLN A 209 8.66 -11.71 3.75
CA GLN A 209 9.57 -11.80 4.89
C GLN A 209 10.55 -10.61 5.01
N ASN A 210 10.64 -9.71 4.02
CA ASN A 210 11.46 -8.50 4.12
C ASN A 210 10.88 -7.44 5.08
N ILE A 211 9.64 -7.60 5.54
CA ILE A 211 8.97 -6.65 6.42
C ILE A 211 9.47 -6.83 7.85
N SER A 212 9.95 -5.75 8.47
CA SER A 212 10.25 -5.72 9.89
C SER A 212 9.01 -5.42 10.73
N LYS A 213 8.21 -4.45 10.30
CA LYS A 213 6.90 -4.11 10.90
C LYS A 213 6.00 -3.35 9.94
N ILE A 214 4.71 -3.36 10.21
CA ILE A 214 3.72 -2.50 9.54
C ILE A 214 3.18 -1.54 10.59
N GLU A 215 3.23 -0.24 10.31
CA GLU A 215 2.61 0.79 11.13
C GLU A 215 1.38 1.37 10.43
N ALA A 216 0.29 1.52 11.18
CA ALA A 216 -0.94 2.10 10.69
C ALA A 216 -1.40 3.26 11.56
N ILE A 217 -1.61 4.41 10.93
CA ILE A 217 -2.17 5.61 11.55
C ILE A 217 -3.57 5.82 11.03
N ARG A 218 -4.47 6.15 11.91
CA ARG A 218 -5.89 6.36 11.62
C ARG A 218 -6.28 7.79 11.92
N GLY A 219 -6.45 8.60 10.86
CA GLY A 219 -6.77 10.02 10.94
C GLY A 219 -5.61 10.88 11.46
N GLY A 220 -5.94 11.97 12.07
CA GLY A 220 -4.98 12.82 12.78
C GLY A 220 -3.97 13.52 11.87
N SER A 221 -2.69 13.35 12.19
CA SER A 221 -1.58 13.98 11.47
C SER A 221 -1.28 13.37 10.09
N ALA A 222 -1.96 12.29 9.70
CA ALA A 222 -1.72 11.62 8.41
C ALA A 222 -1.75 12.61 7.24
N SER A 223 -2.77 13.46 7.19
CA SER A 223 -2.96 14.45 6.11
C SER A 223 -1.94 15.58 6.09
N THR A 224 -1.21 15.82 7.17
CA THR A 224 -0.17 16.84 7.24
C THR A 224 1.22 16.30 6.96
N LEU A 225 1.38 14.97 6.96
CA LEU A 225 2.67 14.30 6.72
C LEU A 225 2.71 13.52 5.40
N ALA A 226 1.53 13.29 4.80
CA ALA A 226 1.43 12.66 3.49
C ALA A 226 0.29 13.29 2.67
N SER A 227 0.46 13.41 1.36
CA SER A 227 -0.58 13.87 0.43
C SER A 227 -1.69 12.84 0.29
N ASN A 228 -2.92 13.28 0.02
CA ASN A 228 -4.07 12.41 -0.28
C ASN A 228 -4.40 11.38 0.81
N SER A 229 -4.08 11.66 2.08
CA SER A 229 -4.22 10.70 3.18
C SER A 229 -5.06 11.21 4.36
N PRO A 230 -6.22 11.84 4.15
CA PRO A 230 -6.98 12.45 5.25
C PRO A 230 -7.50 11.44 6.27
N ALA A 231 -7.65 10.16 5.90
CA ALA A 231 -8.13 9.11 6.80
C ALA A 231 -7.00 8.32 7.48
N GLY A 232 -5.79 8.29 6.92
CA GLY A 232 -4.70 7.54 7.54
C GLY A 232 -3.58 7.13 6.60
N ILE A 233 -2.61 6.43 7.17
CA ILE A 233 -1.45 5.86 6.47
C ILE A 233 -1.25 4.43 6.95
N ILE A 234 -0.96 3.50 6.04
CA ILE A 234 -0.39 2.18 6.37
C ILE A 234 0.99 2.11 5.71
N ASN A 235 2.02 1.93 6.52
CA ASN A 235 3.42 1.94 6.10
C ASN A 235 4.08 0.58 6.37
N PHE A 236 4.62 -0.04 5.34
CA PHE A 236 5.38 -1.28 5.39
C PHE A 236 6.85 -0.92 5.51
N ILE A 237 7.48 -1.28 6.63
CA ILE A 237 8.86 -0.92 6.99
C ILE A 237 9.75 -2.13 6.76
N SER A 238 10.79 -1.98 5.95
CA SER A 238 11.69 -3.03 5.55
C SER A 238 12.74 -3.36 6.62
N LYS A 239 13.20 -4.62 6.66
CA LYS A 239 14.40 -5.04 7.40
C LYS A 239 15.65 -4.44 6.75
N THR A 240 16.70 -4.19 7.54
CA THR A 240 17.94 -3.55 7.06
C THR A 240 19.17 -4.48 7.08
N GLY A 241 19.08 -5.66 7.72
CA GLY A 241 20.21 -6.57 7.88
C GLY A 241 21.17 -6.20 9.02
N ALA A 242 20.79 -5.25 9.88
CA ALA A 242 21.57 -4.93 11.08
C ALA A 242 21.68 -6.11 12.05
N VAL A 243 20.70 -7.00 12.01
CA VAL A 243 20.69 -8.29 12.70
C VAL A 243 20.99 -9.37 11.68
N GLU A 244 22.03 -10.17 11.93
CA GLU A 244 22.34 -11.32 11.08
C GLU A 244 21.28 -12.40 11.25
N GLY A 245 20.78 -12.89 10.13
CA GLY A 245 19.80 -13.98 10.10
C GLY A 245 18.87 -13.89 8.90
N GLY A 246 18.01 -14.88 8.79
CA GLY A 246 17.04 -14.97 7.73
C GLY A 246 16.09 -16.13 7.93
N SER A 247 15.15 -16.26 7.02
CA SER A 247 14.16 -17.33 7.04
C SER A 247 13.80 -17.81 5.64
N ILE A 248 13.36 -19.04 5.56
CA ILE A 248 12.68 -19.61 4.39
C ILE A 248 11.36 -20.20 4.88
N THR A 249 10.26 -19.74 4.31
CA THR A 249 8.91 -20.21 4.68
C THR A 249 8.18 -20.65 3.42
N THR A 250 7.64 -21.88 3.44
CA THR A 250 6.80 -22.37 2.35
C THR A 250 5.38 -22.61 2.84
N ASN A 251 4.41 -22.10 2.08
CA ASN A 251 2.98 -22.26 2.33
C ASN A 251 2.34 -23.04 1.19
N PHE A 252 1.54 -24.05 1.52
CA PHE A 252 0.73 -24.82 0.59
C PHE A 252 -0.75 -24.66 0.89
N GLY A 253 -1.58 -24.53 -0.15
CA GLY A 253 -3.03 -24.65 -0.03
C GLY A 253 -3.42 -26.11 0.26
N LEU A 254 -4.36 -26.36 1.19
CA LEU A 254 -4.81 -27.70 1.54
C LEU A 254 -6.07 -28.12 0.77
N ASP A 255 -6.94 -27.20 0.42
CA ASP A 255 -8.17 -27.42 -0.33
C ASP A 255 -8.18 -26.70 -1.70
N TYR A 256 -7.06 -26.08 -2.06
CA TYR A 256 -6.84 -25.45 -3.36
C TYR A 256 -5.34 -25.48 -3.74
N GLN A 257 -5.08 -25.44 -5.03
CA GLN A 257 -3.71 -25.51 -5.55
C GLN A 257 -3.01 -24.18 -5.38
N ASN A 258 -2.10 -24.10 -4.44
CA ASN A 258 -1.22 -22.95 -4.24
C ASN A 258 0.06 -23.39 -3.54
N ALA A 259 1.20 -22.94 -4.04
CA ALA A 259 2.49 -23.03 -3.38
C ALA A 259 3.15 -21.66 -3.37
N ARG A 260 3.61 -21.20 -2.21
CA ARG A 260 4.36 -19.96 -2.06
C ARG A 260 5.56 -20.19 -1.16
N THR A 261 6.73 -19.75 -1.64
CA THR A 261 7.96 -19.75 -0.84
C THR A 261 8.44 -18.32 -0.68
N ASP A 262 8.54 -17.88 0.56
CA ASP A 262 9.13 -16.63 0.99
C ASP A 262 10.53 -16.90 1.54
N PHE A 263 11.46 -15.98 1.30
CA PHE A 263 12.81 -16.05 1.85
C PHE A 263 13.33 -14.66 2.19
N ASP A 264 14.17 -14.56 3.19
CA ASP A 264 14.93 -13.37 3.49
C ASP A 264 16.27 -13.74 4.16
N TYR A 265 17.27 -12.88 4.00
CA TYR A 265 18.53 -12.95 4.71
C TYR A 265 19.17 -11.57 4.80
N GLY A 266 19.74 -11.26 5.95
CA GLY A 266 20.49 -10.05 6.17
C GLY A 266 21.67 -10.27 7.11
N ALA A 267 22.74 -9.49 6.93
CA ALA A 267 23.93 -9.58 7.77
C ALA A 267 24.77 -8.30 7.69
N PRO A 268 25.63 -8.05 8.70
CA PRO A 268 26.74 -7.12 8.59
C PRO A 268 27.77 -7.58 7.54
N ILE A 269 28.21 -6.67 6.68
CA ILE A 269 29.34 -6.89 5.75
C ILE A 269 30.64 -6.45 6.40
N SER A 270 30.59 -5.33 7.11
CA SER A 270 31.68 -4.76 7.88
C SER A 270 31.12 -3.79 8.93
N ASP A 271 31.97 -3.21 9.77
CA ASP A 271 31.54 -2.27 10.79
C ASP A 271 30.66 -1.15 10.21
N GLY A 272 29.42 -1.10 10.70
CA GLY A 272 28.38 -0.17 10.27
C GLY A 272 27.92 -0.31 8.81
N LEU A 273 28.21 -1.41 8.10
CA LEU A 273 27.70 -1.67 6.75
C LEU A 273 26.93 -3.00 6.74
N TYR A 274 25.65 -2.93 6.37
CA TYR A 274 24.71 -4.05 6.41
C TYR A 274 24.03 -4.23 5.07
N PHE A 275 23.63 -5.46 4.76
CA PHE A 275 22.75 -5.74 3.63
C PHE A 275 21.55 -6.57 4.07
N HIS A 276 20.46 -6.45 3.33
CA HIS A 276 19.32 -7.34 3.44
C HIS A 276 18.77 -7.65 2.05
N VAL A 277 18.44 -8.92 1.81
CA VAL A 277 17.84 -9.41 0.57
C VAL A 277 16.71 -10.36 0.91
N GLY A 278 15.69 -10.41 0.05
CA GLY A 278 14.64 -11.38 0.19
C GLY A 278 13.50 -11.15 -0.79
N GLY A 279 12.48 -11.96 -0.70
CA GLY A 279 11.34 -11.92 -1.59
C GLY A 279 10.46 -13.14 -1.46
N PHE A 280 9.63 -13.36 -2.46
CA PHE A 280 8.84 -14.58 -2.58
C PHE A 280 8.64 -14.97 -4.05
N TYR A 281 8.33 -16.23 -4.26
CA TYR A 281 7.74 -16.74 -5.49
C TYR A 281 6.53 -17.60 -5.16
N ARG A 282 5.47 -17.48 -5.97
CA ARG A 282 4.26 -18.30 -5.84
C ARG A 282 3.77 -18.82 -7.18
N SER A 283 3.07 -19.95 -7.14
CA SER A 283 2.40 -20.55 -8.28
C SER A 283 1.22 -21.38 -7.81
N GLY A 284 0.12 -21.35 -8.56
CA GLY A 284 -1.07 -22.15 -8.27
C GLY A 284 -2.34 -21.59 -8.86
N GLU A 285 -3.43 -22.32 -8.72
CA GLU A 285 -4.74 -21.91 -9.21
C GLU A 285 -5.37 -20.81 -8.34
N GLY A 286 -5.05 -20.81 -7.03
CA GLY A 286 -5.65 -19.89 -6.06
C GLY A 286 -6.94 -20.45 -5.43
N PRO A 287 -7.68 -19.62 -4.68
CA PRO A 287 -8.76 -20.07 -3.80
C PRO A 287 -10.07 -20.44 -4.53
N ARG A 288 -10.13 -20.33 -5.84
CA ARG A 288 -11.26 -20.74 -6.67
C ARG A 288 -10.76 -21.55 -7.86
N THR A 289 -11.57 -22.53 -8.30
CA THR A 289 -11.24 -23.43 -9.40
C THR A 289 -11.36 -22.68 -10.74
N ALA A 290 -10.27 -22.03 -11.15
CA ALA A 290 -10.21 -21.29 -12.41
C ALA A 290 -9.87 -22.19 -13.61
N GLY A 291 -9.38 -23.43 -13.36
CA GLY A 291 -8.97 -24.38 -14.39
C GLY A 291 -7.61 -24.06 -15.04
N TYR A 292 -6.88 -23.10 -14.46
CA TYR A 292 -5.53 -22.71 -14.91
C TYR A 292 -4.71 -22.12 -13.77
N ASN A 293 -3.41 -21.96 -13.97
CA ASN A 293 -2.50 -21.39 -13.00
C ASN A 293 -2.73 -19.86 -12.88
N ALA A 294 -3.69 -19.46 -12.03
CA ALA A 294 -4.18 -18.09 -11.90
C ALA A 294 -3.26 -17.21 -11.05
N ASN A 295 -2.49 -17.81 -10.13
CA ASN A 295 -1.46 -17.11 -9.34
C ASN A 295 -0.07 -17.53 -9.83
N ASN A 296 0.76 -16.58 -10.25
CA ASN A 296 2.10 -16.89 -10.70
C ASN A 296 2.98 -15.64 -10.65
N GLY A 297 4.12 -15.74 -10.02
CA GLY A 297 5.09 -14.66 -9.96
C GLY A 297 5.65 -14.43 -8.57
N GLY A 298 6.21 -13.24 -8.34
CA GLY A 298 6.86 -12.95 -7.09
C GLY A 298 7.42 -11.55 -6.98
N GLN A 299 8.19 -11.35 -5.91
CA GLN A 299 8.85 -10.11 -5.57
C GLN A 299 10.27 -10.39 -5.09
N PHE A 300 11.18 -9.50 -5.42
CA PHE A 300 12.53 -9.45 -4.87
C PHE A 300 12.81 -8.05 -4.34
N LYS A 301 13.43 -7.96 -3.16
CA LYS A 301 13.89 -6.72 -2.54
C LYS A 301 15.33 -6.88 -2.06
N ALA A 302 16.09 -5.79 -2.13
CA ALA A 302 17.43 -5.72 -1.56
C ALA A 302 17.69 -4.31 -1.04
N ASN A 303 18.48 -4.21 0.03
CA ASN A 303 18.99 -2.93 0.51
C ASN A 303 20.41 -3.06 1.05
N LEU A 304 21.10 -1.92 1.06
CA LEU A 304 22.42 -1.75 1.65
C LEU A 304 22.36 -0.49 2.53
N THR A 305 22.69 -0.66 3.81
CA THR A 305 22.65 0.41 4.81
C THR A 305 24.05 0.65 5.37
N LYS A 306 24.50 1.91 5.36
CA LYS A 306 25.72 2.35 6.05
C LYS A 306 25.33 3.20 7.25
N GLN A 307 25.72 2.73 8.43
CA GLN A 307 25.63 3.49 9.68
C GLN A 307 26.86 4.37 9.85
N PHE A 308 26.64 5.59 10.25
CA PHE A 308 27.67 6.56 10.61
C PHE A 308 27.53 6.93 12.09
N LYS A 309 28.49 7.67 12.63
CA LYS A 309 28.46 8.10 14.04
C LYS A 309 27.22 8.95 14.38
N ASN A 310 26.75 9.74 13.45
CA ASN A 310 25.67 10.71 13.63
C ASN A 310 24.49 10.50 12.68
N GLY A 311 24.35 9.31 12.10
CA GLY A 311 23.23 9.04 11.19
C GLY A 311 23.46 7.81 10.32
N TYR A 312 22.64 7.65 9.30
CA TYR A 312 22.75 6.55 8.34
C TYR A 312 22.40 6.99 6.92
N ALA A 313 22.84 6.19 5.96
CA ALA A 313 22.39 6.24 4.58
C ALA A 313 22.05 4.83 4.11
N ARG A 314 20.94 4.68 3.37
CA ARG A 314 20.46 3.43 2.80
C ARG A 314 20.14 3.60 1.32
N VAL A 315 20.51 2.62 0.51
CA VAL A 315 20.02 2.45 -0.86
C VAL A 315 19.25 1.15 -0.93
N TYR A 316 18.19 1.12 -1.72
CA TYR A 316 17.34 -0.06 -1.82
C TYR A 316 16.74 -0.21 -3.22
N MET A 317 16.37 -1.44 -3.55
CA MET A 317 15.69 -1.79 -4.79
C MET A 317 14.57 -2.80 -4.55
N LYS A 318 13.59 -2.78 -5.46
CA LYS A 318 12.48 -3.74 -5.52
C LYS A 318 12.21 -4.11 -6.97
N HIS A 319 11.91 -5.38 -7.20
CA HIS A 319 11.29 -5.87 -8.42
C HIS A 319 10.09 -6.73 -8.06
N LEU A 320 8.92 -6.38 -8.60
CA LEU A 320 7.66 -7.10 -8.46
C LEU A 320 7.16 -7.48 -9.86
N ASN A 321 6.85 -8.74 -10.08
CA ASN A 321 6.06 -9.24 -11.20
C ASN A 321 5.26 -10.43 -10.67
N ASP A 322 4.01 -10.19 -10.30
CA ASP A 322 3.19 -11.16 -9.59
C ASP A 322 1.73 -11.04 -10.03
N ARG A 323 1.27 -12.01 -10.82
CA ARG A 323 -0.11 -12.08 -11.28
C ARG A 323 -1.00 -12.89 -10.34
N ALA A 324 -2.28 -12.49 -10.29
CA ALA A 324 -3.34 -13.20 -9.59
C ALA A 324 -4.66 -13.01 -10.34
N ALA A 325 -5.54 -14.01 -10.31
CA ALA A 325 -6.88 -13.82 -10.84
C ALA A 325 -7.60 -12.67 -10.13
N ALA A 326 -8.26 -11.83 -10.92
CA ALA A 326 -9.12 -10.77 -10.38
C ALA A 326 -10.54 -11.33 -10.22
N TYR A 327 -10.88 -11.76 -9.00
CA TYR A 327 -12.22 -12.28 -8.69
C TYR A 327 -13.17 -11.11 -8.47
N LEU A 328 -13.75 -10.59 -9.56
CA LEU A 328 -14.79 -9.57 -9.51
C LEU A 328 -16.10 -10.15 -8.91
N PRO A 329 -17.07 -9.31 -8.53
CA PRO A 329 -18.33 -9.79 -7.96
C PRO A 329 -18.97 -10.90 -8.80
N MET A 330 -19.33 -12.00 -8.16
CA MET A 330 -19.94 -13.16 -8.78
C MET A 330 -21.47 -13.10 -8.64
N PRO A 331 -22.26 -13.73 -9.56
CA PRO A 331 -23.70 -13.67 -9.52
C PRO A 331 -24.27 -14.41 -8.30
N VAL A 332 -25.29 -13.81 -7.70
CA VAL A 332 -26.05 -14.36 -6.56
C VAL A 332 -27.53 -14.11 -6.79
N GLN A 333 -28.36 -15.06 -6.43
CA GLN A 333 -29.80 -14.87 -6.43
C GLN A 333 -30.25 -14.17 -5.15
N VAL A 334 -31.05 -13.11 -5.30
CA VAL A 334 -31.61 -12.37 -4.18
C VAL A 334 -33.14 -12.48 -4.24
N THR A 335 -33.77 -12.87 -3.13
CA THR A 335 -35.22 -12.92 -2.94
C THR A 335 -35.60 -12.19 -1.66
N GLY A 336 -36.90 -11.99 -1.41
CA GLY A 336 -37.35 -11.23 -0.25
C GLY A 336 -37.54 -9.74 -0.55
N THR A 337 -37.38 -8.92 0.48
CA THR A 337 -37.53 -7.45 0.39
C THR A 337 -36.20 -6.75 0.64
N ASN A 338 -36.09 -5.46 0.35
CA ASN A 338 -34.90 -4.67 0.66
C ASN A 338 -34.52 -4.68 2.15
N ASP A 339 -35.52 -4.75 3.02
CA ASP A 339 -35.30 -4.78 4.47
C ASP A 339 -34.98 -6.20 5.00
N ASN A 340 -35.33 -7.24 4.22
CA ASN A 340 -35.10 -8.64 4.58
C ASN A 340 -34.71 -9.47 3.34
N PRO A 341 -33.52 -9.24 2.74
CA PRO A 341 -33.07 -10.00 1.58
C PRO A 341 -32.60 -11.39 1.95
N THR A 342 -32.93 -12.37 1.12
CA THR A 342 -32.39 -13.73 1.19
C THR A 342 -31.48 -13.97 0.00
N PHE A 343 -30.23 -14.38 0.27
CA PHE A 343 -29.21 -14.67 -0.74
C PHE A 343 -29.06 -16.17 -0.93
N SER A 344 -29.01 -16.63 -2.17
CA SER A 344 -28.83 -18.02 -2.54
C SER A 344 -28.00 -18.18 -3.81
N SER A 345 -27.47 -19.38 -4.03
CA SER A 345 -26.81 -19.74 -5.27
C SER A 345 -27.79 -19.80 -6.43
N LEU A 346 -27.31 -19.47 -7.63
CA LEU A 346 -28.04 -19.69 -8.87
C LEU A 346 -27.97 -21.17 -9.27
N PRO A 347 -28.95 -21.72 -9.99
CA PRO A 347 -28.80 -23.05 -10.59
C PRO A 347 -27.56 -23.12 -11.49
N GLY A 348 -26.64 -24.02 -11.19
CA GLY A 348 -25.36 -24.19 -11.87
C GLY A 348 -24.23 -23.30 -11.39
N PHE A 349 -24.47 -22.34 -10.49
CA PHE A 349 -23.47 -21.43 -10.00
C PHE A 349 -23.49 -21.30 -8.46
N ASP A 350 -22.52 -21.91 -7.77
CA ASP A 350 -22.36 -21.74 -6.34
C ASP A 350 -21.84 -20.33 -6.01
N ALA A 351 -22.63 -19.52 -5.30
CA ALA A 351 -22.30 -18.16 -4.94
C ALA A 351 -21.06 -18.04 -4.02
N LYS A 352 -20.72 -19.10 -3.28
CA LYS A 352 -19.56 -19.10 -2.37
C LYS A 352 -18.26 -19.48 -3.07
N ASN A 353 -18.29 -20.53 -3.90
CA ASN A 353 -17.09 -21.17 -4.45
C ASN A 353 -16.96 -20.99 -5.95
N GLY A 354 -18.05 -20.67 -6.65
CA GLY A 354 -18.06 -20.54 -8.10
C GLY A 354 -17.23 -19.37 -8.60
N THR A 355 -16.70 -19.52 -9.81
CA THR A 355 -16.03 -18.46 -10.57
C THR A 355 -16.39 -18.58 -12.04
N ILE A 356 -16.39 -17.46 -12.75
CA ILE A 356 -16.52 -17.43 -14.22
C ILE A 356 -15.16 -17.44 -14.91
N HIS A 357 -14.07 -17.44 -14.17
CA HIS A 357 -12.75 -17.79 -14.72
C HIS A 357 -12.77 -19.25 -15.18
N SER A 358 -12.26 -19.50 -16.37
CA SER A 358 -12.43 -20.79 -17.03
C SER A 358 -11.32 -21.06 -18.05
N PRO A 359 -10.86 -22.29 -18.22
CA PRO A 359 -9.90 -22.67 -19.25
C PRO A 359 -10.47 -22.53 -20.67
N TYR A 360 -11.78 -22.34 -20.81
CA TYR A 360 -12.46 -22.12 -22.10
C TYR A 360 -12.47 -20.66 -22.54
N LEU A 361 -12.09 -19.71 -21.67
CA LEU A 361 -12.07 -18.27 -21.94
C LEU A 361 -10.71 -17.67 -21.47
N LEU A 362 -9.63 -18.01 -22.18
CA LEU A 362 -8.29 -17.56 -21.86
C LEU A 362 -7.79 -16.41 -22.72
N GLN A 363 -8.49 -16.07 -23.80
CA GLN A 363 -8.05 -15.01 -24.71
C GLN A 363 -9.12 -13.95 -24.87
N ASN A 364 -8.70 -12.69 -24.85
CA ASN A 364 -9.48 -11.54 -25.27
C ASN A 364 -8.79 -10.89 -26.48
N LEU A 365 -9.53 -10.70 -27.56
CA LEU A 365 -9.05 -10.10 -28.80
C LEU A 365 -9.67 -8.71 -28.97
N GLY A 366 -8.96 -7.78 -29.57
CA GLY A 366 -9.47 -6.45 -29.84
C GLY A 366 -8.40 -5.53 -30.43
N LEU A 367 -8.66 -4.24 -30.39
CA LEU A 367 -7.69 -3.22 -30.76
C LEU A 367 -7.06 -2.60 -29.51
N GLY A 368 -5.73 -2.50 -29.50
CA GLY A 368 -4.97 -1.83 -28.46
C GLY A 368 -5.11 -0.30 -28.54
N ASN A 369 -4.44 0.39 -27.63
CA ASN A 369 -4.43 1.85 -27.55
C ASN A 369 -3.87 2.54 -28.82
N ASN A 370 -3.11 1.83 -29.63
CA ASN A 370 -2.53 2.31 -30.88
C ASN A 370 -3.34 1.90 -32.13
N GLY A 371 -4.53 1.31 -31.94
CA GLY A 371 -5.39 0.84 -33.03
C GLY A 371 -4.89 -0.44 -33.73
N GLN A 372 -3.88 -1.10 -33.21
CA GLN A 372 -3.36 -2.38 -33.75
C GLN A 372 -4.01 -3.57 -33.06
N LEU A 373 -4.03 -4.71 -33.74
CA LEU A 373 -4.51 -5.97 -33.18
C LEU A 373 -3.80 -6.28 -31.86
N ARG A 374 -4.60 -6.62 -30.86
CA ARG A 374 -4.14 -7.02 -29.56
C ARG A 374 -4.75 -8.35 -29.12
N ARG A 375 -3.93 -9.16 -28.48
CA ARG A 375 -4.33 -10.39 -27.78
C ARG A 375 -3.96 -10.26 -26.30
N SER A 376 -4.93 -10.45 -25.42
CA SER A 376 -4.71 -10.48 -23.98
C SER A 376 -4.93 -11.89 -23.45
N ASP A 377 -4.06 -12.31 -22.54
CA ASP A 377 -4.25 -13.54 -21.79
C ASP A 377 -5.08 -13.24 -20.53
N VAL A 378 -6.24 -13.88 -20.39
CA VAL A 378 -7.11 -13.73 -19.22
C VAL A 378 -6.42 -14.25 -17.94
N ALA A 379 -5.49 -15.19 -18.10
CA ALA A 379 -4.69 -15.71 -16.99
C ALA A 379 -3.72 -14.66 -16.40
N ASP A 380 -3.45 -13.55 -17.10
CA ASP A 380 -2.71 -12.43 -16.52
C ASP A 380 -3.44 -11.82 -15.30
N GLY A 381 -4.77 -11.78 -15.32
CA GLY A 381 -5.55 -11.28 -14.20
C GLY A 381 -5.15 -9.88 -13.76
N MET A 382 -4.85 -9.70 -12.47
CA MET A 382 -4.14 -8.54 -11.93
C MET A 382 -2.64 -8.83 -11.98
N ASN A 383 -1.93 -8.23 -12.92
CA ASN A 383 -0.48 -8.40 -13.09
C ASN A 383 0.24 -7.05 -13.00
N PRO A 384 0.52 -6.55 -11.79
CA PRO A 384 1.41 -5.41 -11.61
C PRO A 384 2.86 -5.80 -11.88
N VAL A 385 3.57 -4.94 -12.60
CA VAL A 385 5.03 -5.01 -12.77
C VAL A 385 5.62 -3.72 -12.22
N SER A 386 6.50 -3.81 -11.24
CA SER A 386 7.13 -2.67 -10.60
C SER A 386 8.60 -2.91 -10.39
N SER A 387 9.44 -1.99 -10.87
CA SER A 387 10.87 -1.95 -10.57
C SER A 387 11.19 -0.61 -9.98
N SER A 388 11.77 -0.58 -8.78
CA SER A 388 12.12 0.67 -8.12
C SER A 388 13.52 0.66 -7.54
N ILE A 389 14.09 1.87 -7.48
CA ILE A 389 15.32 2.17 -6.77
C ILE A 389 15.09 3.39 -5.89
N GLY A 390 15.59 3.35 -4.67
CA GLY A 390 15.47 4.46 -3.74
C GLY A 390 16.70 4.63 -2.89
N ALA A 391 16.76 5.81 -2.29
CA ALA A 391 17.79 6.14 -1.31
C ALA A 391 17.17 6.95 -0.19
N GLU A 392 17.65 6.73 1.00
CA GLU A 392 17.31 7.55 2.17
C GLU A 392 18.54 7.82 3.02
N PHE A 393 18.50 8.90 3.74
CA PHE A 393 19.48 9.21 4.78
C PHE A 393 18.84 10.02 5.90
N GLN A 394 19.43 9.89 7.08
CA GLN A 394 19.16 10.75 8.22
C GLN A 394 20.48 11.05 8.92
N PHE A 395 20.73 12.32 9.22
CA PHE A 395 21.91 12.77 9.95
C PHE A 395 21.52 13.77 11.03
N ASP A 396 22.02 13.54 12.24
CA ASP A 396 21.98 14.49 13.33
C ASP A 396 23.20 15.41 13.21
N LEU A 397 22.93 16.71 13.18
CA LEU A 397 23.91 17.76 13.05
C LEU A 397 24.13 18.46 14.39
N GLU A 398 25.09 19.37 14.43
CA GLU A 398 25.37 20.15 15.63
C GLU A 398 24.20 21.06 16.03
N ASN A 399 24.16 21.46 17.29
CA ASN A 399 23.19 22.41 17.84
C ASN A 399 21.73 21.97 17.67
N GLY A 400 21.42 20.67 17.69
CA GLY A 400 20.05 20.13 17.64
C GLY A 400 19.40 20.22 16.26
N TRP A 401 20.15 20.37 15.19
CA TRP A 401 19.66 20.19 13.83
C TRP A 401 19.71 18.74 13.40
N SER A 402 18.76 18.31 12.59
CA SER A 402 18.86 17.06 11.85
C SER A 402 18.25 17.20 10.46
N VAL A 403 18.76 16.42 9.52
CA VAL A 403 18.26 16.35 8.16
C VAL A 403 17.90 14.92 7.81
N GLU A 404 16.74 14.73 7.18
CA GLU A 404 16.27 13.45 6.68
C GLU A 404 15.79 13.62 5.24
N ASN A 405 16.18 12.72 4.36
CA ASN A 405 15.64 12.68 3.00
C ASN A 405 15.31 11.24 2.61
N ARG A 406 14.20 11.06 1.94
CA ARG A 406 13.79 9.81 1.30
C ARG A 406 13.42 10.08 -0.14
N GLY A 407 13.99 9.33 -1.05
CA GLY A 407 13.71 9.44 -2.48
C GLY A 407 13.54 8.08 -3.13
N ARG A 408 12.56 7.95 -4.02
CA ARG A 408 12.35 6.72 -4.81
C ARG A 408 11.90 7.06 -6.22
N PHE A 409 12.46 6.34 -7.18
CA PHE A 409 11.99 6.28 -8.55
C PHE A 409 11.46 4.87 -8.83
N SER A 410 10.27 4.78 -9.42
CA SER A 410 9.62 3.50 -9.73
C SER A 410 9.14 3.48 -11.17
N LEU A 411 9.45 2.39 -11.86
CA LEU A 411 8.88 2.02 -13.16
C LEU A 411 7.73 1.06 -12.88
N ASN A 412 6.50 1.51 -13.11
CA ASN A 412 5.29 0.76 -12.82
C ASN A 412 4.47 0.62 -14.10
N SER A 413 4.03 -0.59 -14.37
CA SER A 413 3.15 -0.95 -15.48
C SER A 413 2.38 -2.23 -15.15
N GLY A 414 1.63 -2.76 -16.10
CA GLY A 414 0.96 -4.04 -15.91
C GLY A 414 -0.36 -4.15 -16.63
N ARG A 415 -1.22 -4.99 -16.10
CA ARG A 415 -2.52 -5.31 -16.68
C ARG A 415 -3.53 -5.68 -15.61
N PHE A 416 -4.80 -5.42 -15.92
CA PHE A 416 -5.94 -5.94 -15.18
C PHE A 416 -6.91 -6.57 -16.19
N VAL A 417 -6.99 -7.91 -16.24
CA VAL A 417 -7.91 -8.64 -17.11
C VAL A 417 -8.82 -9.52 -16.27
N SER A 418 -10.12 -9.33 -16.39
CA SER A 418 -11.10 -10.10 -15.62
C SER A 418 -12.46 -10.18 -16.28
N PRO A 419 -13.07 -11.36 -16.34
CA PRO A 419 -14.47 -11.50 -16.72
C PRO A 419 -15.38 -10.95 -15.61
N PHE A 420 -16.34 -10.10 -15.98
CA PHE A 420 -17.35 -9.51 -15.10
C PHE A 420 -18.75 -9.94 -15.51
N PRO A 421 -19.56 -10.57 -14.65
CA PRO A 421 -20.92 -10.97 -14.98
C PRO A 421 -21.85 -9.74 -15.02
N ALA A 422 -22.08 -9.22 -16.21
CA ALA A 422 -22.89 -8.02 -16.42
C ALA A 422 -24.40 -8.28 -16.32
N GLN A 423 -24.84 -9.46 -16.77
CA GLN A 423 -26.25 -9.87 -16.70
C GLN A 423 -26.36 -11.39 -16.67
N VAL A 424 -27.27 -11.90 -15.84
CA VAL A 424 -27.72 -13.29 -15.86
C VAL A 424 -29.22 -13.31 -16.13
N GLY A 425 -29.67 -14.17 -17.02
CA GLY A 425 -31.09 -14.27 -17.37
C GLY A 425 -31.43 -15.46 -18.24
N THR A 426 -32.70 -15.61 -18.58
CA THR A 426 -33.12 -16.64 -19.52
C THR A 426 -32.49 -16.42 -20.90
N ARG A 427 -32.29 -17.51 -21.67
CA ARG A 427 -31.77 -17.40 -23.05
C ARG A 427 -32.49 -16.33 -23.89
N ALA A 428 -33.82 -16.28 -23.81
CA ALA A 428 -34.60 -15.27 -24.54
C ALA A 428 -34.28 -13.83 -24.08
N SER A 429 -34.14 -13.59 -22.76
CA SER A 429 -33.77 -12.29 -22.23
C SER A 429 -32.37 -11.88 -22.67
N ILE A 430 -31.40 -12.79 -22.61
CA ILE A 430 -30.02 -12.53 -23.04
C ILE A 430 -29.96 -12.21 -24.53
N LEU A 431 -30.63 -12.99 -25.41
CA LEU A 431 -30.71 -12.73 -26.82
C LEU A 431 -31.40 -11.38 -27.11
N GLY A 432 -32.46 -11.02 -26.38
CA GLY A 432 -33.10 -9.72 -26.47
C GLY A 432 -32.19 -8.56 -26.13
N THR A 433 -31.40 -8.70 -25.07
CA THR A 433 -30.37 -7.70 -24.68
C THR A 433 -29.32 -7.54 -25.79
N ILE A 434 -28.81 -8.66 -26.33
CA ILE A 434 -27.81 -8.64 -27.42
C ILE A 434 -28.41 -8.01 -28.69
N ALA A 435 -29.63 -8.38 -29.05
CA ALA A 435 -30.32 -7.81 -30.20
C ALA A 435 -30.41 -6.28 -30.13
N THR A 436 -30.81 -5.77 -28.96
CA THR A 436 -30.88 -4.32 -28.70
C THR A 436 -29.51 -3.66 -28.75
N ALA A 437 -28.54 -4.25 -28.05
CA ALA A 437 -27.19 -3.68 -27.92
C ALA A 437 -26.42 -3.66 -29.27
N THR A 438 -26.66 -4.63 -30.16
CA THR A 438 -25.98 -4.77 -31.46
C THR A 438 -26.81 -4.31 -32.63
N ASN A 439 -28.06 -3.90 -32.40
CA ASN A 439 -29.03 -3.55 -33.43
C ASN A 439 -29.23 -4.67 -34.48
N GLN A 440 -29.29 -5.93 -34.00
CA GLN A 440 -29.46 -7.10 -34.85
C GLN A 440 -30.81 -7.79 -34.63
N ASN A 441 -31.40 -8.37 -35.68
CA ASN A 441 -32.60 -9.20 -35.53
C ASN A 441 -32.22 -10.60 -35.08
N LEU A 442 -32.46 -10.94 -33.82
CA LEU A 442 -32.21 -12.23 -33.24
C LEU A 442 -33.48 -13.05 -32.94
N THR A 443 -34.60 -12.73 -33.65
CA THR A 443 -35.82 -13.52 -33.56
C THR A 443 -35.55 -14.95 -34.05
N GLY A 444 -35.84 -15.97 -33.20
CA GLY A 444 -35.56 -17.38 -33.52
C GLY A 444 -34.09 -17.79 -33.44
N ALA A 445 -33.20 -16.91 -32.98
CA ALA A 445 -31.79 -17.23 -32.76
C ALA A 445 -31.63 -18.26 -31.63
N ASN A 446 -30.50 -19.01 -31.64
CA ASN A 446 -30.13 -20.00 -30.65
C ASN A 446 -28.72 -19.73 -30.14
N LEU A 447 -28.44 -20.27 -28.95
CA LEU A 447 -27.09 -20.34 -28.36
C LEU A 447 -26.50 -21.74 -28.61
N ARG A 448 -25.21 -21.77 -28.96
CA ARG A 448 -24.43 -22.99 -29.16
C ARG A 448 -23.13 -22.91 -28.37
N TYR A 449 -22.64 -24.01 -27.87
CA TYR A 449 -21.31 -24.06 -27.28
C TYR A 449 -20.25 -23.77 -28.35
N ALA A 450 -19.42 -22.75 -28.12
CA ALA A 450 -18.40 -22.34 -29.09
C ALA A 450 -17.35 -23.43 -29.36
N PHE A 451 -17.00 -24.25 -28.32
CA PHE A 451 -15.94 -25.25 -28.42
C PHE A 451 -16.29 -26.47 -29.28
N ASN A 452 -17.59 -26.79 -29.51
CA ASN A 452 -18.01 -27.97 -30.29
C ASN A 452 -19.27 -27.77 -31.17
N GLY A 453 -19.85 -26.59 -31.15
CA GLY A 453 -21.03 -26.23 -31.96
C GLY A 453 -22.36 -26.89 -31.53
N SER A 454 -22.37 -27.66 -30.43
CA SER A 454 -23.65 -28.29 -29.96
C SER A 454 -24.62 -27.24 -29.41
N ASN A 455 -25.91 -27.52 -29.53
CA ASN A 455 -26.94 -26.60 -29.02
C ASN A 455 -26.88 -26.49 -27.52
N TYR A 456 -26.93 -25.25 -27.01
CA TYR A 456 -27.07 -24.99 -25.61
C TYR A 456 -28.52 -25.23 -25.14
N THR A 457 -28.71 -26.13 -24.24
CA THR A 457 -30.03 -26.52 -23.69
C THR A 457 -30.36 -25.94 -22.33
N GLY A 458 -29.39 -25.25 -21.67
CA GLY A 458 -29.58 -24.60 -20.38
C GLY A 458 -30.68 -23.54 -20.40
N THR A 459 -31.32 -23.31 -19.29
CA THR A 459 -32.40 -22.31 -19.16
C THR A 459 -31.88 -20.89 -19.17
N ASN A 460 -30.77 -20.64 -18.47
CA ASN A 460 -30.17 -19.32 -18.30
C ASN A 460 -28.82 -19.22 -19.01
N ALA A 461 -28.48 -18.01 -19.45
CA ALA A 461 -27.16 -17.68 -19.94
C ALA A 461 -26.67 -16.37 -19.27
N MET A 462 -25.42 -16.00 -19.50
CA MET A 462 -24.78 -14.87 -18.85
C MET A 462 -24.08 -14.00 -19.89
N ILE A 463 -24.34 -12.67 -19.84
CA ILE A 463 -23.47 -11.69 -20.51
C ILE A 463 -22.31 -11.38 -19.58
N VAL A 464 -21.11 -11.51 -20.11
CA VAL A 464 -19.86 -11.21 -19.42
C VAL A 464 -19.13 -10.10 -20.15
N HIS A 465 -18.77 -9.05 -19.44
CA HIS A 465 -17.84 -8.04 -19.94
C HIS A 465 -16.42 -8.41 -19.52
N MET A 466 -15.53 -8.59 -20.47
CA MET A 466 -14.13 -8.77 -20.20
C MET A 466 -13.50 -7.41 -19.90
N PHE A 467 -13.22 -7.15 -18.62
CA PHE A 467 -12.50 -5.95 -18.20
C PHE A 467 -11.03 -6.13 -18.54
N ASP A 468 -10.62 -5.60 -19.67
CA ASP A 468 -9.25 -5.64 -20.15
C ASP A 468 -8.66 -4.24 -20.09
N THR A 469 -7.81 -4.00 -19.11
CA THR A 469 -7.22 -2.71 -18.82
C THR A 469 -5.70 -2.81 -18.87
N GLU A 470 -5.07 -2.05 -19.75
CA GLU A 470 -3.62 -1.90 -19.78
C GLU A 470 -3.19 -0.77 -18.86
N LEU A 471 -2.19 -1.05 -18.04
CA LEU A 471 -1.49 -0.09 -17.21
C LEU A 471 -0.17 0.24 -17.94
N ASN A 472 -0.23 1.19 -18.89
CA ASN A 472 0.87 1.44 -19.81
C ASN A 472 2.06 2.08 -19.12
N ASN A 473 1.79 3.10 -18.27
CA ASN A 473 2.82 3.84 -17.55
C ASN A 473 2.25 4.45 -16.26
N PHE A 474 2.65 3.89 -15.14
CA PHE A 474 2.36 4.38 -13.79
C PHE A 474 3.65 4.77 -13.05
N ASN A 475 4.70 5.13 -13.80
CA ASN A 475 5.98 5.52 -13.24
C ASN A 475 5.81 6.70 -12.30
N ASN A 476 6.54 6.65 -11.20
CA ASN A 476 6.57 7.76 -10.26
C ASN A 476 7.99 8.07 -9.78
N PHE A 477 8.18 9.33 -9.43
CA PHE A 477 9.28 9.82 -8.63
C PHE A 477 8.70 10.48 -7.39
N VAL A 478 9.23 10.14 -6.24
CA VAL A 478 8.81 10.69 -4.95
C VAL A 478 10.04 11.09 -4.14
N ASN A 479 10.01 12.27 -3.55
CA ASN A 479 11.03 12.74 -2.61
C ASN A 479 10.39 13.46 -1.44
N ASP A 480 10.84 13.18 -0.22
CA ASP A 480 10.44 13.84 1.02
C ASP A 480 11.70 14.28 1.78
N LEU A 481 11.92 15.58 1.80
CA LEU A 481 13.03 16.22 2.52
C LEU A 481 12.50 16.85 3.81
N LYS A 482 13.14 16.54 4.94
CA LYS A 482 12.84 17.11 6.25
C LYS A 482 14.08 17.71 6.88
N VAL A 483 13.93 18.88 7.44
CA VAL A 483 14.91 19.52 8.32
C VAL A 483 14.24 19.74 9.67
N ARG A 484 14.86 19.23 10.72
CA ARG A 484 14.36 19.36 12.09
C ARG A 484 15.30 20.24 12.90
N LYS A 485 14.71 20.96 13.83
CA LYS A 485 15.43 21.74 14.85
C LYS A 485 14.84 21.43 16.21
N THR A 486 15.66 20.91 17.11
CA THR A 486 15.32 20.76 18.52
C THR A 486 15.91 21.93 19.30
N ILE A 487 15.06 22.63 20.04
CA ILE A 487 15.43 23.72 20.96
C ILE A 487 14.88 23.33 22.33
N ASP A 488 15.74 23.03 23.27
CA ASP A 488 15.36 22.41 24.54
C ASP A 488 14.51 21.14 24.30
N ASN A 489 13.22 21.19 24.62
CA ASN A 489 12.27 20.08 24.40
C ASN A 489 11.31 20.32 23.24
N VAL A 490 11.48 21.41 22.50
CA VAL A 490 10.60 21.76 21.38
C VAL A 490 11.21 21.25 20.08
N ASN A 491 10.45 20.46 19.34
CA ASN A 491 10.84 19.96 18.02
C ASN A 491 10.09 20.69 16.92
N LEU A 492 10.82 21.34 16.05
CA LEU A 492 10.34 22.00 14.85
C LEU A 492 10.75 21.20 13.63
N THR A 493 9.82 20.87 12.75
CA THR A 493 10.07 20.15 11.50
C THR A 493 9.61 21.00 10.33
N PHE A 494 10.48 21.23 9.36
CA PHE A 494 10.17 21.81 8.08
C PHE A 494 10.39 20.76 7.01
N GLY A 495 9.40 20.53 6.17
CA GLY A 495 9.49 19.52 5.13
C GLY A 495 9.06 20.03 3.76
N TYR A 496 9.58 19.41 2.74
CA TYR A 496 9.19 19.64 1.36
C TYR A 496 9.04 18.29 0.64
N TYR A 497 7.80 18.00 0.27
CA TYR A 497 7.46 16.82 -0.50
C TYR A 497 7.34 17.15 -1.98
N LYS A 498 7.90 16.29 -2.84
CA LYS A 498 7.81 16.37 -4.29
C LYS A 498 7.43 15.02 -4.87
N SER A 499 6.43 14.99 -5.76
CA SER A 499 6.06 13.78 -6.49
C SER A 499 5.72 14.08 -7.94
N ASN A 500 6.16 13.19 -8.82
CA ASN A 500 5.70 13.10 -10.20
C ASN A 500 5.07 11.72 -10.40
N GLN A 501 3.77 11.65 -10.75
CA GLN A 501 3.06 10.41 -11.02
C GLN A 501 2.51 10.45 -12.44
N ASN A 502 2.87 9.46 -13.25
CA ASN A 502 2.20 9.20 -14.52
C ASN A 502 0.99 8.29 -14.30
N ILE A 503 -0.09 8.54 -15.04
CA ILE A 503 -1.26 7.66 -15.14
C ILE A 503 -1.56 7.54 -16.62
N ASP A 504 -1.06 6.48 -17.25
CA ASP A 504 -1.30 6.14 -18.64
C ASP A 504 -1.92 4.75 -18.70
N MET A 505 -3.19 4.68 -19.06
CA MET A 505 -3.96 3.45 -19.07
C MET A 505 -4.98 3.42 -20.21
N SER A 506 -5.36 2.21 -20.61
CA SER A 506 -6.33 1.96 -21.66
C SER A 506 -7.35 0.93 -21.24
N TRP A 507 -8.63 1.22 -21.42
CA TRP A 507 -9.73 0.26 -21.25
C TRP A 507 -10.12 -0.29 -22.63
N LEU A 508 -10.05 -1.62 -22.78
CA LEU A 508 -10.18 -2.33 -24.03
C LEU A 508 -11.20 -3.47 -23.87
N TRP A 509 -12.34 -3.15 -23.28
CA TRP A 509 -13.33 -4.12 -22.81
C TRP A 509 -14.19 -4.65 -23.95
N ASN A 510 -14.51 -5.95 -23.90
CA ASN A 510 -15.35 -6.66 -24.86
C ASN A 510 -16.48 -7.43 -24.18
N SER A 511 -17.45 -7.89 -24.95
CA SER A 511 -18.64 -8.57 -24.44
C SER A 511 -18.77 -9.98 -24.96
N TYR A 512 -19.03 -10.91 -24.03
CA TYR A 512 -19.15 -12.35 -24.27
C TYR A 512 -20.48 -12.89 -23.75
N VAL A 513 -20.90 -14.06 -24.27
CA VAL A 513 -21.97 -14.87 -23.70
C VAL A 513 -21.36 -16.16 -23.18
N LEU A 514 -21.71 -16.52 -21.95
CA LEU A 514 -21.30 -17.78 -21.32
C LEU A 514 -22.53 -18.54 -20.78
N ASP A 515 -22.35 -19.84 -20.56
CA ASP A 515 -23.28 -20.60 -19.75
C ASP A 515 -23.21 -20.17 -18.28
N VAL A 516 -24.24 -20.47 -17.51
CA VAL A 516 -24.27 -20.20 -16.06
C VAL A 516 -23.67 -21.41 -15.35
N ASN A 517 -22.35 -21.41 -15.23
CA ASN A 517 -21.60 -22.48 -14.58
C ASN A 517 -20.51 -21.86 -13.71
N GLY A 518 -20.42 -22.29 -12.44
CA GLY A 518 -19.44 -21.83 -11.48
C GLY A 518 -18.09 -22.58 -11.54
N VAL A 519 -18.00 -23.60 -12.38
CA VAL A 519 -16.78 -24.37 -12.66
C VAL A 519 -16.71 -24.60 -14.16
N ASP A 520 -15.65 -24.20 -14.82
CA ASP A 520 -15.44 -24.36 -16.27
C ASP A 520 -16.55 -23.72 -17.12
N ALA A 521 -16.93 -22.47 -16.81
CA ALA A 521 -17.89 -21.70 -17.61
C ALA A 521 -17.48 -21.66 -19.10
N LYS A 522 -18.43 -21.95 -20.01
CA LYS A 522 -18.14 -22.13 -21.44
C LYS A 522 -18.73 -21.00 -22.27
N PRO A 523 -17.95 -20.44 -23.22
CA PRO A 523 -18.45 -19.50 -24.21
C PRO A 523 -19.56 -20.10 -25.06
N LEU A 524 -20.59 -19.27 -25.34
CA LEU A 524 -21.74 -19.60 -26.15
C LEU A 524 -21.79 -18.69 -27.39
N ASP A 525 -21.77 -19.29 -28.55
CA ASP A 525 -21.98 -18.56 -29.81
C ASP A 525 -23.46 -18.26 -30.07
N VAL A 526 -23.72 -17.07 -30.62
CA VAL A 526 -25.04 -16.59 -30.99
C VAL A 526 -25.28 -16.91 -32.47
N VAL A 527 -26.22 -17.80 -32.75
CA VAL A 527 -26.55 -18.26 -34.12
C VAL A 527 -27.95 -17.81 -34.48
N THR A 528 -28.08 -17.04 -35.57
CA THR A 528 -29.38 -16.56 -36.10
C THR A 528 -30.28 -17.72 -36.51
N ALA A 529 -31.58 -17.47 -36.69
CA ALA A 529 -32.52 -18.45 -37.23
C ALA A 529 -32.10 -18.99 -38.60
N GLY A 530 -31.41 -18.19 -39.44
CA GLY A 530 -30.84 -18.59 -40.71
C GLY A 530 -29.53 -19.38 -40.62
N GLY A 531 -29.02 -19.66 -39.41
CA GLY A 531 -27.80 -20.43 -39.21
C GLY A 531 -26.48 -19.64 -39.23
N THR A 532 -26.54 -18.31 -39.36
CA THR A 532 -25.35 -17.45 -39.35
C THR A 532 -24.86 -17.26 -37.91
N ASN A 533 -23.61 -17.59 -37.63
CA ASN A 533 -22.96 -17.24 -36.38
C ASN A 533 -22.56 -15.74 -36.39
N ILE A 534 -23.03 -14.97 -35.41
CA ILE A 534 -22.74 -13.54 -35.26
C ILE A 534 -21.77 -13.24 -34.15
N SER A 535 -21.16 -14.26 -33.57
CA SER A 535 -20.17 -14.16 -32.47
C SER A 535 -18.92 -14.95 -32.85
N GLN A 536 -17.87 -14.79 -32.06
CA GLN A 536 -16.59 -15.48 -32.21
C GLN A 536 -16.14 -16.02 -30.86
N ASN A 537 -16.22 -17.34 -30.66
CA ASN A 537 -15.90 -17.97 -29.35
C ASN A 537 -16.63 -17.29 -28.19
N GLY A 538 -17.95 -17.05 -28.36
CA GLY A 538 -18.79 -16.38 -27.38
C GLY A 538 -18.69 -14.86 -27.38
N LEU A 539 -17.71 -14.25 -28.05
CA LEU A 539 -17.59 -12.80 -28.20
C LEU A 539 -18.64 -12.29 -29.18
N PHE A 540 -19.62 -11.54 -28.70
CA PHE A 540 -20.68 -10.99 -29.54
C PHE A 540 -20.46 -9.50 -29.89
N ALA A 541 -19.62 -8.78 -29.16
CA ALA A 541 -19.26 -7.40 -29.47
C ALA A 541 -17.85 -7.06 -29.03
N TYR A 542 -17.10 -6.43 -29.93
CA TYR A 542 -15.84 -5.74 -29.60
C TYR A 542 -16.17 -4.38 -29.01
N GLY A 543 -16.26 -4.34 -27.67
CA GLY A 543 -16.77 -3.24 -26.86
C GLY A 543 -17.82 -3.74 -25.89
N VAL A 544 -18.39 -2.82 -25.11
CA VAL A 544 -19.46 -3.11 -24.13
C VAL A 544 -20.71 -2.29 -24.44
N PRO A 545 -21.41 -2.59 -25.58
CA PRO A 545 -22.52 -1.78 -26.07
C PRO A 545 -23.68 -1.73 -25.07
N VAL A 546 -23.87 -2.77 -24.24
CA VAL A 546 -24.85 -2.80 -23.13
C VAL A 546 -24.64 -1.65 -22.14
N TRP A 547 -23.40 -1.16 -22.00
CA TRP A 547 -23.02 -0.05 -21.13
C TRP A 547 -22.56 1.20 -21.89
N GLY A 548 -22.80 1.28 -23.21
CA GLY A 548 -22.49 2.45 -24.03
C GLY A 548 -21.04 2.56 -24.48
N ASN A 549 -20.34 1.46 -24.68
CA ASN A 549 -18.96 1.36 -25.14
C ASN A 549 -17.96 2.17 -24.30
N LEU A 550 -17.25 1.48 -23.44
CA LEU A 550 -16.32 2.08 -22.47
C LEU A 550 -14.84 2.03 -22.90
N HIS A 551 -14.54 1.80 -24.20
CA HIS A 551 -13.17 1.94 -24.70
C HIS A 551 -12.68 3.36 -24.48
N ARG A 552 -11.49 3.50 -23.91
CA ARG A 552 -10.90 4.81 -23.61
C ARG A 552 -9.43 4.72 -23.30
N GLY A 553 -8.72 5.81 -23.54
CA GLY A 553 -7.32 5.97 -23.20
C GLY A 553 -7.09 7.23 -22.38
N TYR A 554 -6.21 7.14 -21.41
CA TYR A 554 -5.75 8.24 -20.58
C TYR A 554 -4.24 8.30 -20.60
N ASN A 555 -3.72 9.51 -20.67
CA ASN A 555 -2.33 9.79 -20.43
C ASN A 555 -2.28 11.10 -19.66
N ALA A 556 -2.05 11.03 -18.36
CA ALA A 556 -1.99 12.20 -17.49
C ALA A 556 -0.76 12.16 -16.58
N LYS A 557 -0.06 13.28 -16.49
CA LYS A 557 1.07 13.49 -15.59
C LYS A 557 0.66 14.44 -14.47
N TYR A 558 0.82 13.99 -13.24
CA TYR A 558 0.60 14.74 -12.02
C TYR A 558 1.94 15.19 -11.48
N ASP A 559 2.13 16.51 -11.35
CA ASP A 559 3.28 17.14 -10.71
C ASP A 559 2.81 17.77 -9.40
N ILE A 560 3.24 17.20 -8.26
CA ILE A 560 2.76 17.55 -6.94
C ILE A 560 3.90 18.08 -6.11
N SER A 561 3.66 19.17 -5.39
CA SER A 561 4.58 19.76 -4.42
C SER A 561 3.82 20.09 -3.14
N ALA A 562 4.45 19.85 -1.98
CA ALA A 562 3.82 20.16 -0.72
C ALA A 562 4.84 20.55 0.34
N PRO A 563 5.01 21.85 0.62
CA PRO A 563 5.67 22.31 1.82
C PRO A 563 4.83 22.00 3.05
N TYR A 564 5.48 21.62 4.15
CA TYR A 564 4.82 21.39 5.42
C TYR A 564 5.68 21.78 6.61
N PHE A 565 4.99 22.01 7.72
CA PHE A 565 5.58 22.35 9.00
C PHE A 565 4.94 21.53 10.10
N ALA A 566 5.72 21.13 11.10
CA ALA A 566 5.20 20.50 12.30
C ALA A 566 5.97 20.97 13.54
N LEU A 567 5.22 21.09 14.62
CA LEU A 567 5.68 21.41 15.96
C LEU A 567 5.30 20.26 16.90
N SER A 568 6.21 19.82 17.74
CA SER A 568 5.92 18.91 18.85
C SER A 568 6.65 19.41 20.08
N MET A 569 5.92 19.60 21.19
CA MET A 569 6.51 20.05 22.44
C MET A 569 5.82 19.44 23.67
N PRO A 570 6.57 19.00 24.68
CA PRO A 570 6.06 18.83 26.02
C PRO A 570 5.82 20.22 26.62
N PHE A 571 4.55 20.55 26.89
CA PHE A 571 4.19 21.81 27.54
C PHE A 571 4.57 21.78 29.04
N ASN A 572 4.47 20.60 29.65
CA ASN A 572 4.98 20.27 30.98
C ASN A 572 5.20 18.73 31.05
N ASP A 573 5.54 18.20 32.22
CA ASP A 573 5.82 16.76 32.43
C ASP A 573 4.66 15.82 32.06
N LYS A 574 3.43 16.35 31.99
CA LYS A 574 2.22 15.56 31.71
C LYS A 574 1.54 15.89 30.38
N LEU A 575 1.70 17.10 29.87
CA LEU A 575 0.98 17.58 28.69
C LEU A 575 1.93 17.72 27.50
N ASN A 576 1.69 16.92 26.45
CA ASN A 576 2.32 17.07 25.16
C ASN A 576 1.35 17.72 24.18
N VAL A 577 1.85 18.64 23.39
CA VAL A 577 1.10 19.36 22.35
C VAL A 577 1.83 19.18 21.02
N ASP A 578 1.11 18.86 19.99
CA ASP A 578 1.64 18.82 18.62
C ASP A 578 0.69 19.54 17.65
N ALA A 579 1.28 20.25 16.70
CA ALA A 579 0.56 20.96 15.65
C ALA A 579 1.27 20.77 14.31
N SER A 580 0.53 20.68 13.24
CA SER A 580 1.11 20.55 11.91
C SER A 580 0.23 21.19 10.83
N PHE A 581 0.90 21.66 9.78
CA PHE A 581 0.28 22.28 8.61
C PHE A 581 1.00 21.80 7.34
N ARG A 582 0.23 21.57 6.30
CA ARG A 582 0.70 21.20 4.98
C ARG A 582 -0.14 21.87 3.91
N TYR A 583 0.51 22.32 2.84
CA TYR A 583 -0.15 22.85 1.67
C TYR A 583 0.26 22.04 0.44
N ASP A 584 -0.68 21.31 -0.12
CA ASP A 584 -0.49 20.51 -1.33
C ASP A 584 -0.97 21.31 -2.54
N PHE A 585 -0.17 21.30 -3.61
CA PHE A 585 -0.57 21.82 -4.91
C PHE A 585 -0.08 20.91 -6.02
N GLY A 586 -0.97 20.67 -6.97
CA GLY A 586 -0.75 19.80 -8.11
C GLY A 586 -1.02 20.48 -9.43
N ASN A 587 -0.20 20.15 -10.42
CA ASN A 587 -0.39 20.55 -11.80
C ASN A 587 -0.56 19.28 -12.64
N VAL A 588 -1.67 19.20 -13.38
CA VAL A 588 -2.04 18.00 -14.13
C VAL A 588 -2.14 18.33 -15.61
N ARG A 589 -1.43 17.55 -16.43
CA ARG A 589 -1.40 17.70 -17.88
C ARG A 589 -1.45 16.34 -18.55
N GLY A 590 -2.15 16.28 -19.71
CA GLY A 590 -2.25 15.06 -20.49
C GLY A 590 -3.35 15.11 -21.51
N ASN A 591 -3.85 13.92 -21.86
CA ASN A 591 -4.93 13.75 -22.83
C ASN A 591 -5.89 12.63 -22.41
N TYR A 592 -7.13 12.77 -22.79
CA TYR A 592 -8.19 11.78 -22.72
C TYR A 592 -8.75 11.50 -24.10
N ALA A 593 -8.88 10.23 -24.46
CA ALA A 593 -9.54 9.78 -25.68
C ALA A 593 -10.70 8.84 -25.35
N GLY A 594 -11.87 9.10 -25.88
CA GLY A 594 -13.05 8.23 -25.80
C GLY A 594 -12.99 7.10 -26.81
N ASN A 595 -14.14 6.45 -27.04
CA ASN A 595 -14.25 5.40 -28.06
C ASN A 595 -14.64 5.94 -29.42
N THR A 596 -14.19 5.23 -30.45
CA THR A 596 -14.72 5.24 -31.81
C THR A 596 -14.98 3.80 -32.26
N GLN A 597 -15.56 3.63 -33.41
CA GLN A 597 -15.78 2.31 -34.02
C GLN A 597 -15.14 2.24 -35.41
N THR A 598 -14.60 1.09 -35.73
CA THR A 598 -13.95 0.83 -37.01
C THR A 598 -14.29 -0.58 -37.49
N ARG A 599 -14.16 -0.79 -38.77
CA ARG A 599 -14.25 -2.12 -39.39
C ARG A 599 -12.86 -2.72 -39.41
N PHE A 600 -12.69 -3.88 -38.77
CA PHE A 600 -11.38 -4.50 -38.64
C PHE A 600 -11.47 -6.02 -38.48
N ASP A 601 -10.65 -6.77 -39.23
CA ASP A 601 -10.50 -8.22 -39.12
C ASP A 601 -9.64 -8.52 -37.85
N VAL A 602 -10.29 -8.76 -36.71
CA VAL A 602 -9.64 -8.93 -35.43
C VAL A 602 -9.08 -10.34 -35.27
N ASN A 603 -9.75 -11.35 -35.81
CA ASN A 603 -9.30 -12.73 -35.71
C ASN A 603 -8.27 -13.08 -36.82
N ASN A 604 -8.05 -12.18 -37.78
CA ASN A 604 -7.12 -12.29 -38.91
C ASN A 604 -7.38 -13.52 -39.77
N ASP A 605 -8.68 -13.79 -40.06
CA ASP A 605 -9.11 -14.89 -40.92
C ASP A 605 -9.32 -14.46 -42.40
N GLY A 606 -9.12 -13.20 -42.70
CA GLY A 606 -9.29 -12.58 -44.02
C GLY A 606 -10.73 -12.18 -44.34
N ASN A 607 -11.68 -12.35 -43.42
CA ASN A 607 -13.07 -12.00 -43.55
C ASN A 607 -13.48 -11.02 -42.45
N ILE A 608 -14.44 -10.17 -42.73
CA ILE A 608 -15.06 -9.30 -41.74
C ILE A 608 -16.40 -9.90 -41.30
N SER A 609 -16.41 -10.53 -40.17
CA SER A 609 -17.61 -11.11 -39.55
C SER A 609 -18.61 -10.03 -39.09
N PRO A 610 -19.88 -10.36 -38.77
CA PRO A 610 -20.87 -9.39 -38.31
C PRO A 610 -20.45 -8.52 -37.14
N ASN A 611 -19.76 -9.10 -36.13
CA ASN A 611 -19.25 -8.35 -34.98
C ASN A 611 -17.99 -7.51 -35.30
N GLU A 612 -17.25 -7.84 -36.35
CA GLU A 612 -16.08 -7.08 -36.83
C GLU A 612 -16.43 -5.89 -37.73
N GLN A 613 -17.70 -5.74 -38.09
CA GLN A 613 -18.19 -4.51 -38.77
C GLN A 613 -18.09 -3.29 -37.84
N SER A 614 -18.07 -3.48 -36.51
CA SER A 614 -18.11 -2.42 -35.50
C SER A 614 -17.20 -2.76 -34.33
N VAL A 615 -15.90 -2.72 -34.58
CA VAL A 615 -14.87 -2.94 -33.54
C VAL A 615 -14.62 -1.63 -32.80
N SER A 616 -14.75 -1.64 -31.48
CA SER A 616 -14.40 -0.49 -30.65
C SER A 616 -12.91 -0.23 -30.65
N ALA A 617 -12.53 1.04 -30.80
CA ALA A 617 -11.17 1.53 -30.76
C ALA A 617 -11.09 2.81 -29.91
N ILE A 618 -9.90 3.20 -29.50
CA ILE A 618 -9.69 4.47 -28.83
C ILE A 618 -9.57 5.58 -29.86
N ASP A 619 -10.35 6.65 -29.73
CA ASP A 619 -10.38 7.79 -30.65
C ASP A 619 -9.24 8.78 -30.38
N LEU A 620 -8.03 8.39 -30.72
CA LEU A 620 -6.84 9.22 -30.53
C LEU A 620 -6.87 10.49 -31.38
N ALA A 621 -7.57 10.48 -32.52
CA ALA A 621 -7.66 11.63 -33.43
C ALA A 621 -8.46 12.79 -32.79
N ASN A 622 -9.44 12.46 -31.94
CA ASN A 622 -10.26 13.44 -31.22
C ASN A 622 -9.95 13.48 -29.71
N ALA A 623 -8.72 13.15 -29.32
CA ALA A 623 -8.31 13.22 -27.95
C ALA A 623 -8.45 14.65 -27.38
N LYS A 624 -8.97 14.75 -26.17
CA LYS A 624 -9.19 16.02 -25.46
C LYS A 624 -8.03 16.28 -24.50
N PRO A 625 -7.62 17.54 -24.33
CA PRO A 625 -6.57 17.88 -23.38
C PRO A 625 -7.05 17.66 -21.94
N ILE A 626 -6.09 17.35 -21.06
CA ILE A 626 -6.21 17.46 -19.60
C ILE A 626 -5.23 18.54 -19.17
N ASN A 627 -5.73 19.62 -18.58
CA ASN A 627 -4.89 20.73 -18.13
C ASN A 627 -5.59 21.48 -17.01
N TYR A 628 -5.28 21.11 -15.76
CA TYR A 628 -5.85 21.78 -14.59
C TYR A 628 -4.82 21.81 -13.44
N LYS A 629 -5.13 22.64 -12.46
CA LYS A 629 -4.39 22.73 -11.20
C LYS A 629 -5.34 22.50 -10.05
N TYR A 630 -4.79 22.03 -8.94
CA TYR A 630 -5.50 21.93 -7.69
C TYR A 630 -4.57 22.30 -6.53
N ASP A 631 -5.15 22.72 -5.44
CA ASP A 631 -4.47 22.95 -4.18
C ASP A 631 -5.40 22.71 -3.00
N TYR A 632 -4.84 22.37 -1.86
CA TYR A 632 -5.56 22.27 -0.61
C TYR A 632 -4.63 22.38 0.60
N ALA A 633 -5.20 22.90 1.71
CA ALA A 633 -4.53 22.97 3.00
C ALA A 633 -4.99 21.83 3.91
N SER A 634 -4.04 21.22 4.61
CA SER A 634 -4.27 20.27 5.68
C SER A 634 -3.64 20.77 6.97
N TYR A 635 -4.33 20.59 8.09
CA TYR A 635 -3.81 20.97 9.40
C TYR A 635 -4.27 20.01 10.49
N SER A 636 -3.49 19.93 11.56
CA SER A 636 -3.78 19.06 12.69
C SER A 636 -3.26 19.66 13.98
N LEU A 637 -4.03 19.53 15.04
CA LEU A 637 -3.69 19.96 16.40
C LEU A 637 -4.02 18.81 17.36
N GLY A 638 -3.04 18.38 18.15
CA GLY A 638 -3.14 17.27 19.07
C GLY A 638 -2.70 17.63 20.47
N PHE A 639 -3.35 17.02 21.45
CA PHE A 639 -3.04 17.09 22.87
C PHE A 639 -2.98 15.69 23.44
N ASN A 640 -1.95 15.40 24.23
CA ASN A 640 -1.84 14.16 24.98
C ASN A 640 -1.53 14.51 26.44
N TYR A 641 -2.33 14.00 27.37
CA TYR A 641 -2.16 14.21 28.80
C TYR A 641 -1.91 12.91 29.51
N LEU A 642 -0.73 12.78 30.13
CA LEU A 642 -0.33 11.64 30.92
C LEU A 642 -1.05 11.72 32.29
N LEU A 643 -1.88 10.72 32.59
CA LEU A 643 -2.49 10.55 33.91
C LEU A 643 -1.48 9.98 34.88
N ASP A 644 -0.77 8.93 34.44
CA ASP A 644 0.33 8.26 35.13
C ASP A 644 1.31 7.63 34.10
N ASP A 645 2.33 6.89 34.54
CA ASP A 645 3.34 6.26 33.67
C ASP A 645 2.79 5.16 32.75
N SER A 646 1.52 4.78 32.89
CA SER A 646 0.87 3.72 32.12
C SER A 646 -0.41 4.15 31.40
N LYS A 647 -0.91 5.36 31.66
CA LYS A 647 -2.19 5.85 31.14
C LYS A 647 -2.09 7.27 30.64
N ALA A 648 -2.64 7.49 29.48
CA ALA A 648 -2.79 8.81 28.89
C ALA A 648 -4.19 9.00 28.29
N VAL A 649 -4.61 10.23 28.18
CA VAL A 649 -5.79 10.67 27.44
C VAL A 649 -5.32 11.62 26.36
N PHE A 650 -5.83 11.45 25.15
CA PHE A 650 -5.49 12.35 24.06
C PHE A 650 -6.73 12.81 23.29
N ALA A 651 -6.62 13.99 22.71
CA ALA A 651 -7.59 14.57 21.79
C ALA A 651 -6.87 15.17 20.60
N ARG A 652 -7.47 15.07 19.44
CA ARG A 652 -6.94 15.65 18.20
C ARG A 652 -8.06 16.18 17.33
N TYR A 653 -7.81 17.32 16.70
CA TYR A 653 -8.62 17.85 15.62
C TYR A 653 -7.78 18.00 14.37
N SER A 654 -8.29 17.55 13.24
CA SER A 654 -7.61 17.65 11.95
C SER A 654 -8.58 17.93 10.80
N LYS A 655 -8.08 18.65 9.80
CA LYS A 655 -8.68 18.76 8.48
C LYS A 655 -7.65 18.29 7.45
N GLY A 656 -8.08 17.43 6.55
CA GLY A 656 -7.27 16.98 5.43
C GLY A 656 -8.10 16.85 4.18
N ALA A 657 -7.43 16.63 3.04
CA ALA A 657 -8.09 16.44 1.77
C ALA A 657 -7.38 15.39 0.92
N ALA A 658 -8.09 14.85 -0.07
CA ALA A 658 -7.56 14.00 -1.12
C ALA A 658 -7.90 14.60 -2.48
N ALA A 659 -6.90 14.76 -3.33
CA ALA A 659 -7.12 15.04 -4.74
C ALA A 659 -7.58 13.78 -5.45
N LYS A 660 -8.47 13.93 -6.42
CA LYS A 660 -9.04 12.83 -7.20
C LYS A 660 -8.25 12.63 -8.49
N ALA A 661 -7.88 11.40 -8.79
CA ALA A 661 -7.44 10.98 -10.11
C ALA A 661 -8.48 10.10 -10.80
N ASP A 662 -9.07 9.14 -10.09
CA ASP A 662 -10.01 8.14 -10.62
C ASP A 662 -11.18 8.77 -11.36
N ARG A 663 -11.97 9.64 -10.72
CA ARG A 663 -13.18 10.23 -11.32
C ARG A 663 -12.91 11.31 -12.36
N ILE A 664 -11.72 11.88 -12.36
CA ILE A 664 -11.30 12.89 -13.34
C ILE A 664 -10.83 12.23 -14.63
N LEU A 665 -10.23 11.05 -14.54
CA LEU A 665 -9.84 10.24 -15.69
C LEU A 665 -11.06 9.67 -16.47
N PHE A 666 -12.24 9.69 -15.86
CA PHE A 666 -13.49 9.26 -16.51
C PHE A 666 -14.32 10.50 -16.85
N SER A 667 -14.17 11.05 -18.07
CA SER A 667 -15.13 12.03 -18.58
C SER A 667 -16.54 11.73 -18.04
N PRO A 668 -17.30 12.61 -17.44
CA PRO A 668 -17.49 14.01 -17.75
C PRO A 668 -16.80 15.01 -16.82
N SER A 669 -15.91 14.59 -15.97
CA SER A 669 -15.24 15.47 -15.00
C SER A 669 -14.17 16.36 -15.64
N VAL A 670 -13.68 16.02 -16.84
CA VAL A 670 -12.78 16.84 -17.66
C VAL A 670 -13.57 17.51 -18.79
N PHE A 671 -13.45 18.83 -18.90
CA PHE A 671 -14.12 19.62 -19.92
C PHE A 671 -13.31 19.67 -21.22
N PRO A 672 -13.92 20.11 -22.36
CA PRO A 672 -13.23 20.25 -23.65
C PRO A 672 -12.00 21.18 -23.62
N ASP A 673 -11.95 22.15 -22.68
CA ASP A 673 -10.83 23.07 -22.47
C ASP A 673 -9.71 22.46 -21.59
N GLY A 674 -9.89 21.21 -21.13
CA GLY A 674 -8.95 20.51 -20.28
C GLY A 674 -9.12 20.77 -18.77
N SER A 675 -10.02 21.68 -18.38
CA SER A 675 -10.32 21.92 -16.96
C SER A 675 -11.08 20.74 -16.33
N ALA A 676 -11.10 20.65 -15.00
CA ALA A 676 -11.77 19.57 -14.28
C ALA A 676 -12.60 20.09 -13.11
N ARG A 677 -13.66 19.34 -12.74
CA ARG A 677 -14.55 19.66 -11.62
C ARG A 677 -14.34 18.71 -10.45
N GLY A 678 -14.59 19.24 -9.24
CA GLY A 678 -14.68 18.41 -8.03
C GLY A 678 -13.42 17.59 -7.76
N VAL A 679 -12.25 18.20 -8.00
CA VAL A 679 -10.94 17.56 -7.88
C VAL A 679 -10.52 17.27 -6.45
N ILE A 680 -11.15 17.88 -5.45
CA ILE A 680 -10.76 17.78 -4.05
C ILE A 680 -11.92 17.28 -3.20
N ASP A 681 -11.64 16.26 -2.36
CA ASP A 681 -12.51 15.82 -1.27
C ASP A 681 -11.89 16.20 0.08
N GLU A 682 -12.60 16.98 0.87
CA GLU A 682 -12.17 17.37 2.21
C GLU A 682 -12.78 16.49 3.29
N ILE A 683 -11.97 16.15 4.30
CA ILE A 683 -12.38 15.36 5.47
C ILE A 683 -11.93 16.10 6.73
N LYS A 684 -12.84 16.22 7.69
CA LYS A 684 -12.59 16.74 9.05
C LYS A 684 -12.72 15.58 10.04
N GLN A 685 -11.79 15.49 10.98
CA GLN A 685 -11.74 14.43 12.00
C GLN A 685 -11.32 15.01 13.36
#